data_11a1f9f66fc6613c20acb2eff309f55e
#
_entry.id   11a1f9f66fc6613c20acb2eff309f55e
#
_cell.length_a   1.000
_cell.length_b   1.000
_cell.length_c   1.000
_cell.angle_alpha   90.00
_cell.angle_beta   90.00
_cell.angle_gamma   90.00
#
_symmetry.space_group_name_H-M   'P 1'
#
loop_
_entity.id
_entity.type
_entity.pdbx_description
1 polymer ?
#
loop_
_entity_poly.entity_id
_entity_poly.type
_entity_poly.pdbx_seq_one_letter_code
_entity_poly.pdbx_strand_id
1 'polypeptide(L)'
;MLCENCHKKQAIMHMVCLVGDKQIDKWLCGDCAKDYLPMGMGDMPLTPEGAKRFLDEMLKGAGRKPKKKVTRDGFSEAAAKVLELATTKALDCGSEHIGTEHILWGLLTIQDCTGKKLLHKLHNNLDEMKTELESWLDKGSKQSKLPQYSQRAQRVMERAAENAQELEQEYVGSEQLLVGLLAAGDGIAYQVLQKFKITLAAVKELVQALDDQRKAVPGRNQQRRQSEEKQADVLEVLSGYGRNLNLEASRGKIDPVIGRDKEVERLIQILCRRTKNNPVIIGEAGVGKTAIAEGLAQKIIKGDVPEFLQRKIIFSLELGMLVAGAKYRGEFEDRMKEILKLVRDDKRIILFIDELHTIIGAGSAEGSIDAANIIKPALARGELQVIGATTVDEYRKHIEKDAALERRFQPVLVDVPSAETSEAMLLGLRKRYEEFHKLQIQPEAVKAAVELSDRYITDRNLPDKAIDLMDEACARLRIKLYKKSAPARELQEQLEYLQMEKEEAVEQQDYEKAAELRDNEAELQTQLAAALADVAMKQPVTAEDVAEVVASWTGIPLTRLTETESSRLLQLEQRLHKRVIGQDEAVSAVSRAVRRARAGFKDKNRPVGSFLFLGPTGVGKTELAKALAQELFGDERAMLRFDMSEYMEKHTTARLIGAPPGYVGYDEGGQLTDAVRRKPYCVVLLDEIEKAHPDVFNLLLQIMEDGRLTDGQGRTVDFRNAVLIMTSNAGAQQLANTRPLGFAGNEAGERKNRKEQVLAEIKNVFRPEFLNRVDEILVFNSLGRQELELIADNMLRELNQRLTGNGLSIELTAPARELLLKEGSDSKYGARPLRRALRKLVEDPLSDLFLAGKFYSGDKIIAEAADKKMDFHTAIEGAQFLLELPVTDEQTAAVSSGKEPQHGQN
;
A
#
# COMPACT_ATOMS: atom_id res chain seq x y z
N MET A 1 7.87 45.33 2.27
CA MET A 1 7.38 46.71 2.07
C MET A 1 7.57 47.52 3.34
N LEU A 2 7.87 48.81 3.22
CA LEU A 2 7.90 49.74 4.37
C LEU A 2 6.47 50.19 4.68
N CYS A 3 6.19 50.45 5.95
CA CYS A 3 4.90 50.97 6.41
C CYS A 3 4.50 52.26 5.68
N GLU A 4 3.33 52.29 5.09
CA GLU A 4 2.83 53.41 4.32
C GLU A 4 2.47 54.64 5.16
N ASN A 5 2.39 54.50 6.48
CA ASN A 5 2.10 55.62 7.39
C ASN A 5 3.36 56.22 7.97
N CYS A 6 4.30 55.46 8.47
CA CYS A 6 5.52 55.99 9.09
C CYS A 6 6.77 55.93 8.22
N HIS A 7 6.80 55.14 7.16
CA HIS A 7 7.91 54.92 6.23
C HIS A 7 9.24 54.49 6.85
N LYS A 8 9.24 54.13 8.16
CA LYS A 8 10.45 53.77 8.94
C LYS A 8 10.58 52.30 9.29
N LYS A 9 9.46 51.59 9.45
CA LYS A 9 9.43 50.18 9.86
C LYS A 9 8.83 49.34 8.77
N GLN A 10 9.16 48.05 8.78
CA GLN A 10 8.60 47.09 7.84
C GLN A 10 7.11 46.91 8.11
N ALA A 11 6.28 46.94 7.06
CA ALA A 11 4.86 46.67 7.13
C ALA A 11 4.64 45.19 7.40
N ILE A 12 3.81 44.87 8.40
CA ILE A 12 3.49 43.50 8.83
C ILE A 12 2.00 43.17 8.69
N MET A 13 1.18 44.20 8.36
CA MET A 13 -0.27 44.02 8.28
C MET A 13 -0.83 44.88 7.14
N HIS A 14 -1.72 44.28 6.38
CA HIS A 14 -2.55 44.93 5.38
C HIS A 14 -3.91 45.22 6.00
N MET A 15 -4.28 46.51 6.05
CA MET A 15 -5.51 46.93 6.69
C MET A 15 -6.41 47.65 5.71
N VAL A 16 -7.62 47.14 5.60
CA VAL A 16 -8.71 47.73 4.82
C VAL A 16 -9.80 48.14 5.78
N CYS A 17 -9.98 49.44 5.98
CA CYS A 17 -11.03 49.96 6.84
C CYS A 17 -11.88 51.04 6.13
N LEU A 18 -13.15 51.09 6.48
CA LEU A 18 -14.08 52.14 6.09
C LEU A 18 -14.11 53.21 7.17
N VAL A 19 -13.63 54.40 6.86
CA VAL A 19 -13.73 55.57 7.76
C VAL A 19 -14.64 56.59 7.07
N GLY A 20 -15.90 56.62 7.50
CA GLY A 20 -16.95 57.36 6.79
C GLY A 20 -17.23 56.70 5.41
N ASP A 21 -17.31 57.51 4.35
CA ASP A 21 -17.53 57.06 2.96
C ASP A 21 -16.26 56.76 2.18
N LYS A 22 -15.09 56.69 2.82
CA LYS A 22 -13.83 56.39 2.16
C LYS A 22 -13.23 55.07 2.65
N GLN A 23 -12.96 54.20 1.72
CA GLN A 23 -12.20 53.00 1.96
C GLN A 23 -10.71 53.37 2.03
N ILE A 24 -10.08 53.05 3.18
CA ILE A 24 -8.64 53.22 3.39
C ILE A 24 -8.01 51.82 3.30
N ASP A 25 -7.09 51.66 2.36
CA ASP A 25 -6.34 50.47 2.09
C ASP A 25 -4.85 50.76 2.23
N LYS A 26 -4.20 50.25 3.30
CA LYS A 26 -2.80 50.57 3.61
C LYS A 26 -2.05 49.39 4.25
N TRP A 27 -0.79 49.31 3.90
CA TRP A 27 0.18 48.39 4.54
C TRP A 27 0.85 49.10 5.74
N LEU A 28 0.60 48.61 6.95
CA LEU A 28 1.03 49.28 8.19
C LEU A 28 1.98 48.41 9.02
N CYS A 29 2.90 49.03 9.76
CA CYS A 29 3.64 48.37 10.83
C CYS A 29 2.79 48.25 12.10
N GLY A 30 3.19 47.38 13.04
CA GLY A 30 2.41 47.10 14.24
C GLY A 30 2.10 48.33 15.13
N ASP A 31 2.97 49.34 15.11
CA ASP A 31 2.72 50.57 15.90
C ASP A 31 1.72 51.50 15.22
N CYS A 32 1.82 51.67 13.91
CA CYS A 32 0.89 52.50 13.16
C CYS A 32 -0.49 51.88 12.97
N ALA A 33 -0.58 50.56 13.06
CA ALA A 33 -1.85 49.83 12.99
C ALA A 33 -2.72 50.09 14.24
N LYS A 34 -2.13 50.40 15.36
CA LYS A 34 -2.84 50.73 16.64
C LYS A 34 -3.69 51.98 16.54
N ASP A 35 -3.27 52.95 15.75
CA ASP A 35 -3.98 54.24 15.59
C ASP A 35 -5.28 54.08 14.76
N TYR A 36 -5.44 52.97 14.04
CA TYR A 36 -6.61 52.68 13.21
C TYR A 36 -7.54 51.62 13.84
N LEU A 37 -7.22 51.13 15.06
CA LEU A 37 -8.04 50.18 15.79
C LEU A 37 -9.02 50.90 16.73
N PRO A 38 -10.26 50.42 16.95
CA PRO A 38 -11.21 51.01 17.88
C PRO A 38 -10.68 51.07 19.30
N MET A 39 -11.03 52.17 20.06
CA MET A 39 -10.62 52.35 21.43
C MET A 39 -10.94 51.12 22.30
N GLY A 40 -9.90 50.54 22.94
CA GLY A 40 -10.00 49.39 23.82
C GLY A 40 -9.09 48.22 23.42
N MET A 41 -8.38 48.28 22.29
CA MET A 41 -7.59 47.14 21.71
C MET A 41 -6.07 47.34 21.76
N GLY A 42 -5.56 48.31 22.50
CA GLY A 42 -4.16 48.73 22.49
C GLY A 42 -3.14 47.71 23.00
N ASP A 43 -3.53 46.70 23.75
CA ASP A 43 -2.60 45.82 24.52
C ASP A 43 -2.58 44.35 24.12
N MET A 44 -3.22 43.95 23.00
CA MET A 44 -3.11 42.56 22.53
C MET A 44 -1.93 42.37 21.58
N PRO A 45 -1.13 41.26 21.73
CA PRO A 45 -0.07 40.98 20.78
C PRO A 45 -0.70 40.58 19.44
N LEU A 46 -0.33 41.30 18.38
CA LEU A 46 -0.74 41.09 17.00
C LEU A 46 -0.01 39.86 16.43
N THR A 47 -0.41 38.68 16.85
CA THR A 47 -0.03 37.40 16.28
C THR A 47 -1.22 36.82 15.49
N PRO A 48 -0.99 35.95 14.47
CA PRO A 48 -2.08 35.29 13.76
C PRO A 48 -3.07 34.55 14.66
N GLU A 49 -2.62 34.09 15.84
CA GLU A 49 -3.46 33.43 16.87
C GLU A 49 -4.29 34.44 17.66
N GLY A 50 -3.76 35.64 17.89
CA GLY A 50 -4.51 36.73 18.55
C GLY A 50 -5.65 37.25 17.66
N ALA A 51 -5.40 37.35 16.34
CA ALA A 51 -6.42 37.73 15.37
C ALA A 51 -7.55 36.69 15.29
N LYS A 52 -7.22 35.41 15.39
CA LYS A 52 -8.20 34.30 15.38
C LYS A 52 -9.05 34.29 16.66
N ARG A 53 -8.46 34.50 17.83
CA ARG A 53 -9.20 34.65 19.10
C ARG A 53 -10.13 35.87 19.11
N PHE A 54 -9.70 36.95 18.50
CA PHE A 54 -10.52 38.15 18.37
C PHE A 54 -11.74 37.93 17.46
N LEU A 55 -11.54 37.21 16.31
CA LEU A 55 -12.65 36.82 15.45
C LEU A 55 -13.66 35.93 16.19
N ASP A 56 -13.17 34.97 16.98
CA ASP A 56 -13.99 34.10 17.81
C ASP A 56 -14.73 34.83 18.95
N GLU A 57 -14.14 35.86 19.54
CA GLU A 57 -14.80 36.71 20.55
C GLU A 57 -15.81 37.71 19.96
N MET A 58 -15.51 38.27 18.79
CA MET A 58 -16.49 39.07 18.04
C MET A 58 -17.71 38.24 17.60
N LEU A 59 -17.50 36.98 17.22
CA LEU A 59 -18.56 36.04 16.87
C LEU A 59 -19.36 35.63 18.11
N LYS A 60 -18.75 35.63 19.31
CA LYS A 60 -19.43 35.34 20.59
C LYS A 60 -20.16 36.55 21.18
N GLY A 61 -19.69 37.78 20.93
CA GLY A 61 -20.28 39.00 21.45
C GLY A 61 -21.52 39.50 20.70
N ALA A 62 -21.72 39.07 19.45
CA ALA A 62 -22.94 39.25 18.72
C ALA A 62 -23.91 38.13 19.09
N GLY A 63 -24.65 38.28 20.17
CA GLY A 63 -25.66 37.33 20.64
C GLY A 63 -26.78 37.02 19.65
N ARG A 64 -26.45 36.49 18.50
CA ARG A 64 -27.34 35.88 17.55
C ARG A 64 -26.80 34.49 17.16
N LYS A 65 -27.43 33.46 17.74
CA LYS A 65 -27.28 32.06 17.29
C LYS A 65 -27.49 32.00 15.78
N PRO A 66 -26.66 31.27 15.01
CA PRO A 66 -26.95 31.00 13.60
C PRO A 66 -28.25 30.19 13.55
N LYS A 67 -29.30 30.82 13.08
CA LYS A 67 -30.59 30.16 12.84
C LYS A 67 -30.55 29.57 11.44
N LYS A 68 -30.88 28.28 11.35
CA LYS A 68 -31.28 27.45 10.20
C LYS A 68 -30.75 27.85 8.82
N LYS A 69 -30.43 26.81 8.03
CA LYS A 69 -30.12 26.85 6.59
C LYS A 69 -31.18 27.68 5.83
N VAL A 70 -30.99 28.98 5.83
CA VAL A 70 -31.61 29.92 4.90
C VAL A 70 -30.59 30.08 3.80
N THR A 71 -30.97 29.78 2.58
CA THR A 71 -30.15 30.13 1.40
C THR A 71 -29.87 31.63 1.43
N ARG A 72 -28.78 32.11 0.84
CA ARG A 72 -28.36 33.53 0.83
C ARG A 72 -29.47 34.53 0.51
N ASP A 73 -30.59 34.04 -0.07
CA ASP A 73 -31.72 34.84 -0.59
C ASP A 73 -32.99 34.78 0.26
N GLY A 74 -32.95 34.25 1.47
CA GLY A 74 -34.10 34.19 2.40
C GLY A 74 -35.19 33.16 2.11
N PHE A 75 -34.93 32.18 1.24
CA PHE A 75 -35.86 31.10 0.90
C PHE A 75 -35.56 29.80 1.68
N SER A 76 -36.58 28.99 1.97
CA SER A 76 -36.42 27.63 2.48
C SER A 76 -35.79 26.72 1.46
N GLU A 77 -35.16 25.62 1.87
CA GLU A 77 -34.54 24.62 0.96
C GLU A 77 -35.51 24.10 -0.09
N ALA A 78 -36.78 23.88 0.29
CA ALA A 78 -37.83 23.47 -0.63
C ALA A 78 -38.21 24.55 -1.64
N ALA A 79 -38.28 25.82 -1.19
CA ALA A 79 -38.60 26.93 -2.10
C ALA A 79 -37.42 27.22 -3.05
N ALA A 80 -36.17 27.13 -2.56
CA ALA A 80 -34.99 27.25 -3.39
C ALA A 80 -34.94 26.18 -4.49
N LYS A 81 -35.22 24.93 -4.16
CA LYS A 81 -35.34 23.83 -5.16
C LYS A 81 -36.43 24.06 -6.19
N VAL A 82 -37.59 24.65 -5.77
CA VAL A 82 -38.63 25.02 -6.71
C VAL A 82 -38.12 26.06 -7.70
N LEU A 83 -37.41 27.08 -7.26
CA LEU A 83 -36.86 28.12 -8.13
C LEU A 83 -35.72 27.58 -9.04
N GLU A 84 -34.95 26.65 -8.56
CA GLU A 84 -33.93 25.94 -9.36
C GLU A 84 -34.57 25.12 -10.49
N LEU A 85 -35.63 24.36 -10.16
CA LEU A 85 -36.42 23.61 -11.14
C LEU A 85 -37.11 24.55 -12.14
N ALA A 86 -37.57 25.71 -11.69
CA ALA A 86 -38.17 26.72 -12.56
C ALA A 86 -37.14 27.28 -13.55
N THR A 87 -35.90 27.53 -13.09
CA THR A 87 -34.79 27.99 -13.91
C THR A 87 -34.40 26.94 -14.94
N THR A 88 -34.25 25.69 -14.53
CA THR A 88 -33.95 24.57 -15.42
C THR A 88 -35.03 24.39 -16.50
N LYS A 89 -36.30 24.49 -16.12
CA LYS A 89 -37.41 24.38 -17.08
C LYS A 89 -37.47 25.54 -18.08
N ALA A 90 -37.15 26.75 -17.63
CA ALA A 90 -37.09 27.92 -18.52
C ALA A 90 -35.96 27.74 -19.56
N LEU A 91 -34.80 27.23 -19.16
CA LEU A 91 -33.69 26.87 -20.04
C LEU A 91 -34.11 25.81 -21.07
N ASP A 92 -34.75 24.75 -20.62
CA ASP A 92 -35.21 23.64 -21.47
C ASP A 92 -36.26 24.07 -22.48
N CYS A 93 -37.09 25.04 -22.15
CA CYS A 93 -38.07 25.62 -23.02
C CYS A 93 -37.54 26.74 -23.93
N GLY A 94 -36.28 27.17 -23.72
CA GLY A 94 -35.67 28.25 -24.48
C GLY A 94 -36.30 29.64 -24.21
N SER A 95 -36.85 29.81 -22.99
CA SER A 95 -37.52 31.07 -22.60
C SER A 95 -36.45 32.11 -22.18
N GLU A 96 -36.56 33.36 -22.63
CA GLU A 96 -35.64 34.45 -22.23
C GLU A 96 -35.78 34.83 -20.75
N HIS A 97 -36.96 34.54 -20.16
CA HIS A 97 -37.22 34.92 -18.76
C HIS A 97 -37.89 33.74 -18.00
N ILE A 98 -37.61 33.67 -16.70
CA ILE A 98 -38.29 32.79 -15.80
C ILE A 98 -39.66 33.40 -15.46
N GLY A 99 -40.74 32.85 -15.99
CA GLY A 99 -42.10 33.32 -15.77
C GLY A 99 -42.78 32.60 -14.59
N THR A 100 -44.03 33.02 -14.32
CA THR A 100 -44.86 32.43 -13.25
C THR A 100 -45.19 30.96 -13.51
N GLU A 101 -45.32 30.57 -14.76
CA GLU A 101 -45.54 29.22 -15.27
C GLU A 101 -44.39 28.28 -14.88
N HIS A 102 -43.16 28.75 -14.96
CA HIS A 102 -42.00 27.95 -14.58
C HIS A 102 -41.94 27.71 -13.07
N ILE A 103 -42.32 28.70 -12.25
CA ILE A 103 -42.38 28.58 -10.79
C ILE A 103 -43.50 27.58 -10.41
N LEU A 104 -44.63 27.63 -11.04
CA LEU A 104 -45.71 26.68 -10.80
C LEU A 104 -45.31 25.26 -11.24
N TRP A 105 -44.63 25.13 -12.36
CA TRP A 105 -44.09 23.86 -12.83
C TRP A 105 -43.09 23.23 -11.82
N GLY A 106 -42.22 24.06 -11.25
CA GLY A 106 -41.30 23.65 -10.18
C GLY A 106 -42.06 23.14 -8.94
N LEU A 107 -43.10 23.85 -8.52
CA LEU A 107 -43.94 23.44 -7.39
C LEU A 107 -44.67 22.09 -7.64
N LEU A 108 -45.12 21.85 -8.85
CA LEU A 108 -45.82 20.60 -9.23
C LEU A 108 -44.81 19.42 -9.36
N THR A 109 -43.55 19.69 -9.75
CA THR A 109 -42.58 18.64 -10.05
C THR A 109 -41.83 18.14 -8.83
N ILE A 110 -41.58 18.98 -7.84
CA ILE A 110 -40.87 18.61 -6.61
C ILE A 110 -41.57 17.45 -5.88
N GLN A 111 -40.83 16.48 -5.40
CA GLN A 111 -41.43 15.27 -4.76
C GLN A 111 -42.08 15.56 -3.42
N ASP A 112 -41.48 16.38 -2.56
CA ASP A 112 -42.01 16.67 -1.22
C ASP A 112 -41.82 18.15 -0.83
N CYS A 113 -42.90 18.95 -1.03
CA CYS A 113 -42.96 20.31 -0.52
C CYS A 113 -44.35 20.65 -0.03
N THR A 114 -44.40 21.61 0.90
CA THR A 114 -45.69 22.04 1.52
C THR A 114 -46.62 22.63 0.50
N GLY A 115 -46.13 23.41 -0.45
CA GLY A 115 -46.94 23.99 -1.54
C GLY A 115 -47.66 22.92 -2.40
N LYS A 116 -46.98 21.83 -2.75
CA LYS A 116 -47.58 20.72 -3.51
C LYS A 116 -48.63 19.97 -2.66
N LYS A 117 -48.38 19.77 -1.37
CA LYS A 117 -49.33 19.13 -0.45
C LYS A 117 -50.61 19.97 -0.31
N LEU A 118 -50.50 21.28 -0.31
CA LEU A 118 -51.66 22.19 -0.32
C LEU A 118 -52.43 22.09 -1.63
N LEU A 119 -51.77 22.09 -2.76
CA LEU A 119 -52.39 21.89 -4.06
C LEU A 119 -53.10 20.54 -4.13
N HIS A 120 -52.50 19.47 -3.61
CA HIS A 120 -53.15 18.15 -3.58
C HIS A 120 -54.39 18.10 -2.68
N LYS A 121 -54.44 18.87 -1.60
CA LYS A 121 -55.65 18.96 -0.76
C LYS A 121 -56.76 19.72 -1.45
N LEU A 122 -56.46 20.66 -2.33
CA LEU A 122 -57.46 21.44 -3.03
C LEU A 122 -57.88 20.81 -4.35
N HIS A 123 -57.00 20.03 -4.96
CA HIS A 123 -57.28 19.34 -6.20
C HIS A 123 -56.57 17.97 -6.25
N ASN A 124 -57.32 16.88 -6.42
CA ASN A 124 -56.79 15.54 -6.30
C ASN A 124 -55.89 15.10 -7.50
N ASN A 125 -56.06 15.75 -8.67
CA ASN A 125 -55.34 15.37 -9.88
C ASN A 125 -54.33 16.46 -10.31
N LEU A 126 -53.10 16.42 -9.72
CA LEU A 126 -52.03 17.37 -10.03
C LEU A 126 -51.39 17.12 -11.40
N ASP A 127 -51.47 15.90 -11.94
CA ASP A 127 -50.91 15.55 -13.23
C ASP A 127 -51.68 16.22 -14.36
N GLU A 128 -53.00 16.34 -14.22
CA GLU A 128 -53.85 17.08 -15.16
C GLU A 128 -53.48 18.57 -15.18
N MET A 129 -53.25 19.16 -13.99
CA MET A 129 -52.79 20.54 -13.87
C MET A 129 -51.41 20.75 -14.52
N LYS A 130 -50.51 19.79 -14.34
CA LYS A 130 -49.17 19.83 -14.93
C LYS A 130 -49.23 19.74 -16.45
N THR A 131 -50.07 18.84 -16.99
CA THR A 131 -50.26 18.67 -18.43
C THR A 131 -50.82 19.95 -19.06
N GLU A 132 -51.81 20.55 -18.39
CA GLU A 132 -52.40 21.83 -18.84
C GLU A 132 -51.35 22.95 -18.84
N LEU A 133 -50.54 23.03 -17.77
CA LEU A 133 -49.47 24.01 -17.66
C LEU A 133 -48.40 23.81 -18.76
N GLU A 134 -48.08 22.57 -19.07
CA GLU A 134 -47.12 22.22 -20.11
C GLU A 134 -47.63 22.61 -21.53
N SER A 135 -48.95 22.69 -21.72
CA SER A 135 -49.52 23.19 -22.99
C SER A 135 -49.29 24.70 -23.23
N TRP A 136 -49.05 25.43 -22.15
CA TRP A 136 -48.79 26.88 -22.16
C TRP A 136 -47.29 27.26 -22.19
N LEU A 137 -46.42 26.28 -22.06
CA LEU A 137 -44.98 26.51 -22.11
C LEU A 137 -44.49 26.55 -23.54
N ASP A 138 -43.68 27.53 -23.85
CA ASP A 138 -43.02 27.69 -25.17
C ASP A 138 -42.13 26.48 -25.50
N LYS A 139 -42.18 25.99 -26.73
CA LYS A 139 -41.36 24.93 -27.26
C LYS A 139 -40.22 25.50 -28.08
N GLY A 140 -39.34 26.23 -27.41
CA GLY A 140 -38.12 26.80 -28.02
C GLY A 140 -36.91 25.86 -27.95
N SER A 141 -35.84 26.20 -28.64
CA SER A 141 -34.54 25.51 -28.54
C SER A 141 -33.81 25.93 -27.26
N LYS A 142 -33.10 24.99 -26.65
CA LYS A 142 -32.30 25.26 -25.43
C LYS A 142 -31.42 26.50 -25.56
N GLN A 143 -31.53 27.41 -24.61
CA GLN A 143 -30.64 28.58 -24.53
C GLN A 143 -29.43 28.28 -23.60
N SER A 144 -28.29 28.89 -23.96
CA SER A 144 -27.06 28.74 -23.17
C SER A 144 -26.87 29.87 -22.12
N LYS A 145 -27.68 30.93 -22.15
CA LYS A 145 -27.63 32.03 -21.18
C LYS A 145 -28.65 31.81 -20.06
N LEU A 146 -28.23 32.04 -18.82
CA LEU A 146 -29.13 31.99 -17.65
C LEU A 146 -30.27 33.01 -17.79
N PRO A 147 -31.55 32.57 -17.80
CA PRO A 147 -32.70 33.45 -17.92
C PRO A 147 -32.90 34.28 -16.63
N GLN A 148 -33.28 35.54 -16.79
CA GLN A 148 -33.64 36.40 -15.64
C GLN A 148 -35.10 36.25 -15.29
N TYR A 149 -35.45 36.56 -14.03
CA TYR A 149 -36.84 36.56 -13.61
C TYR A 149 -37.64 37.66 -14.31
N SER A 150 -38.82 37.28 -14.83
CA SER A 150 -39.76 38.25 -15.41
C SER A 150 -40.30 39.20 -14.33
N GLN A 151 -40.78 40.37 -14.66
CA GLN A 151 -41.36 41.33 -13.72
C GLN A 151 -42.55 40.70 -12.93
N ARG A 152 -43.30 39.76 -13.59
CA ARG A 152 -44.36 39.03 -12.91
C ARG A 152 -43.83 38.03 -11.90
N ALA A 153 -42.80 37.31 -12.21
CA ALA A 153 -42.15 36.38 -11.29
C ALA A 153 -41.52 37.13 -10.10
N GLN A 154 -40.94 38.32 -10.33
CA GLN A 154 -40.43 39.15 -9.22
C GLN A 154 -41.57 39.58 -8.29
N ARG A 155 -42.70 40.04 -8.80
CA ARG A 155 -43.90 40.35 -8.02
C ARG A 155 -44.40 39.15 -7.21
N VAL A 156 -44.35 37.94 -7.77
CA VAL A 156 -44.72 36.71 -7.05
C VAL A 156 -43.81 36.51 -5.83
N MET A 157 -42.49 36.72 -6.00
CA MET A 157 -41.53 36.59 -4.89
C MET A 157 -41.75 37.68 -3.84
N GLU A 158 -42.01 38.93 -4.26
CA GLU A 158 -42.37 40.02 -3.30
C GLU A 158 -43.62 39.69 -2.50
N ARG A 159 -44.73 39.22 -3.17
CA ARG A 159 -45.95 38.84 -2.46
C ARG A 159 -45.78 37.60 -1.59
N ALA A 160 -44.90 36.70 -1.95
CA ALA A 160 -44.54 35.55 -1.12
C ALA A 160 -43.79 35.99 0.15
N ALA A 161 -42.89 36.96 0.01
CA ALA A 161 -42.13 37.55 1.15
C ALA A 161 -43.06 38.34 2.08
N GLU A 162 -43.98 39.16 1.53
CA GLU A 162 -45.02 39.84 2.31
C GLU A 162 -45.86 38.87 3.11
N ASN A 163 -46.33 37.78 2.50
CA ASN A 163 -47.11 36.80 3.24
C ASN A 163 -46.32 36.02 4.30
N ALA A 164 -45.01 35.79 4.06
CA ALA A 164 -44.15 35.23 5.09
C ALA A 164 -43.95 36.17 6.29
N GLN A 165 -43.89 37.50 6.07
CA GLN A 165 -43.85 38.52 7.12
C GLN A 165 -45.19 38.63 7.84
N GLU A 166 -46.34 38.57 7.18
CA GLU A 166 -47.67 38.53 7.79
C GLU A 166 -47.81 37.36 8.80
N LEU A 167 -47.14 36.23 8.50
CA LEU A 167 -47.17 35.03 9.36
C LEU A 167 -46.01 34.97 10.36
N GLU A 168 -45.22 36.03 10.48
CA GLU A 168 -44.03 36.13 11.35
C GLU A 168 -42.99 35.04 11.07
N GLN A 169 -42.85 34.60 9.82
CA GLN A 169 -41.91 33.59 9.39
C GLN A 169 -40.59 34.26 8.94
N GLU A 170 -39.46 33.64 9.30
CA GLU A 170 -38.12 34.15 8.98
C GLU A 170 -37.64 33.83 7.55
N TYR A 171 -38.40 33.00 6.80
CA TYR A 171 -38.06 32.58 5.47
C TYR A 171 -39.27 32.35 4.60
N VAL A 172 -39.11 32.47 3.29
CA VAL A 172 -40.14 32.20 2.30
C VAL A 172 -40.17 30.70 1.98
N GLY A 173 -41.23 30.00 2.29
CA GLY A 173 -41.43 28.58 1.98
C GLY A 173 -42.12 28.35 0.61
N SER A 174 -42.27 27.11 0.23
CA SER A 174 -43.00 26.72 -0.97
C SER A 174 -44.47 27.06 -0.92
N GLU A 175 -45.04 27.08 0.26
CA GLU A 175 -46.44 27.50 0.52
C GLU A 175 -46.62 29.01 0.29
N GLN A 176 -45.64 29.84 0.65
CA GLN A 176 -45.67 31.27 0.38
C GLN A 176 -45.50 31.59 -1.10
N LEU A 177 -44.66 30.80 -1.82
CA LEU A 177 -44.57 30.92 -3.27
C LEU A 177 -45.93 30.62 -3.96
N LEU A 178 -46.70 29.64 -3.48
CA LEU A 178 -48.03 29.35 -3.98
C LEU A 178 -48.99 30.51 -3.69
N VAL A 179 -48.95 31.11 -2.48
CA VAL A 179 -49.74 32.30 -2.15
C VAL A 179 -49.31 33.48 -3.07
N GLY A 180 -48.03 33.67 -3.31
CA GLY A 180 -47.49 34.70 -4.18
C GLY A 180 -48.01 34.58 -5.62
N LEU A 181 -48.04 33.34 -6.18
CA LEU A 181 -48.60 33.08 -7.52
C LEU A 181 -50.08 33.50 -7.66
N LEU A 182 -50.85 33.28 -6.61
CA LEU A 182 -52.24 33.67 -6.59
C LEU A 182 -52.50 35.14 -6.24
N ALA A 183 -51.64 35.71 -5.39
CA ALA A 183 -51.72 37.10 -4.97
C ALA A 183 -51.25 38.09 -6.02
N ALA A 184 -50.36 37.67 -6.92
CA ALA A 184 -49.95 38.47 -8.07
C ALA A 184 -51.10 38.78 -9.04
N GLY A 185 -52.09 37.93 -9.10
CA GLY A 185 -53.35 38.17 -9.83
C GLY A 185 -53.22 38.17 -11.35
N ASP A 186 -52.04 37.92 -11.89
CA ASP A 186 -51.74 37.91 -13.30
C ASP A 186 -50.72 36.81 -13.69
N GLY A 187 -50.63 36.47 -14.97
CA GLY A 187 -49.72 35.46 -15.47
C GLY A 187 -50.35 34.09 -15.72
N ILE A 188 -49.56 33.24 -16.41
CA ILE A 188 -50.02 31.89 -16.84
C ILE A 188 -50.33 31.01 -15.63
N ALA A 189 -49.48 31.00 -14.59
CA ALA A 189 -49.74 30.23 -13.38
C ALA A 189 -51.05 30.58 -12.72
N TYR A 190 -51.40 31.88 -12.65
CA TYR A 190 -52.66 32.34 -12.09
C TYR A 190 -53.85 31.85 -12.90
N GLN A 191 -53.81 31.88 -14.24
CA GLN A 191 -54.87 31.40 -15.13
C GLN A 191 -55.07 29.90 -15.00
N VAL A 192 -53.97 29.13 -14.93
CA VAL A 192 -54.06 27.68 -14.70
C VAL A 192 -54.66 27.38 -13.35
N LEU A 193 -54.21 28.02 -12.27
CA LEU A 193 -54.77 27.80 -10.91
C LEU A 193 -56.24 28.18 -10.81
N GLN A 194 -56.66 29.25 -11.48
CA GLN A 194 -58.08 29.65 -11.58
C GLN A 194 -58.91 28.62 -12.34
N LYS A 195 -58.44 28.09 -13.45
CA LYS A 195 -59.12 27.04 -14.23
C LYS A 195 -59.45 25.82 -13.37
N PHE A 196 -58.55 25.48 -12.45
CA PHE A 196 -58.77 24.39 -11.46
C PHE A 196 -59.47 24.84 -10.19
N LYS A 197 -60.07 26.04 -10.17
CA LYS A 197 -60.86 26.64 -9.08
C LYS A 197 -60.03 26.78 -7.76
N ILE A 198 -58.73 26.93 -7.84
CA ILE A 198 -57.84 27.21 -6.69
C ILE A 198 -57.83 28.70 -6.47
N THR A 199 -58.41 29.14 -5.36
CA THR A 199 -58.53 30.56 -5.00
C THR A 199 -57.54 30.96 -3.94
N LEU A 200 -57.10 32.24 -3.95
CA LEU A 200 -56.23 32.80 -2.95
C LEU A 200 -56.79 32.62 -1.52
N ALA A 201 -58.11 32.80 -1.33
CA ALA A 201 -58.75 32.66 -0.02
C ALA A 201 -58.58 31.23 0.53
N ALA A 202 -58.85 30.20 -0.30
CA ALA A 202 -58.77 28.80 0.11
C ALA A 202 -57.31 28.41 0.44
N VAL A 203 -56.32 28.90 -0.31
CA VAL A 203 -54.91 28.64 -0.03
C VAL A 203 -54.45 29.37 1.23
N LYS A 204 -54.82 30.66 1.43
CA LYS A 204 -54.47 31.41 2.64
C LYS A 204 -55.08 30.75 3.91
N GLU A 205 -56.34 30.29 3.84
CA GLU A 205 -56.99 29.60 4.96
C GLU A 205 -56.26 28.30 5.34
N LEU A 206 -55.81 27.51 4.36
CA LEU A 206 -55.03 26.31 4.60
C LEU A 206 -53.63 26.61 5.12
N VAL A 207 -53.00 27.67 4.63
CA VAL A 207 -51.67 28.12 5.10
C VAL A 207 -51.80 28.61 6.55
N GLN A 208 -52.83 29.37 6.86
CA GLN A 208 -53.11 29.84 8.21
C GLN A 208 -53.45 28.69 9.18
N ALA A 209 -54.26 27.73 8.77
CA ALA A 209 -54.54 26.53 9.53
C ALA A 209 -53.26 25.69 9.82
N LEU A 210 -52.33 25.63 8.84
CA LEU A 210 -51.05 24.97 9.06
C LEU A 210 -50.16 25.76 10.01
N ASP A 211 -50.18 27.06 9.96
CA ASP A 211 -49.44 27.91 10.88
C ASP A 211 -50.00 27.86 12.31
N ASP A 212 -51.35 27.88 12.45
CA ASP A 212 -52.01 27.66 13.73
C ASP A 212 -51.75 26.28 14.30
N GLN A 213 -51.71 25.22 13.48
CA GLN A 213 -51.31 23.88 13.90
C GLN A 213 -49.82 23.85 14.32
N ARG A 214 -48.95 24.61 13.63
CA ARG A 214 -47.54 24.77 14.02
C ARG A 214 -47.42 25.51 15.35
N LYS A 215 -48.28 26.49 15.63
CA LYS A 215 -48.33 27.26 16.88
C LYS A 215 -49.04 26.56 18.04
N ALA A 216 -50.04 25.69 17.77
CA ALA A 216 -50.89 25.00 18.73
C ALA A 216 -50.30 23.73 19.36
N VAL A 217 -49.11 23.26 18.94
CA VAL A 217 -48.41 22.10 19.53
C VAL A 217 -47.11 22.58 20.23
N PRO A 218 -47.22 23.15 21.43
CA PRO A 218 -46.03 23.48 22.19
C PRO A 218 -45.46 22.25 22.86
N GLY A 219 -44.29 21.82 22.46
CA GLY A 219 -43.49 20.91 23.26
C GLY A 219 -43.00 19.62 22.57
N ARG A 220 -43.75 18.99 21.71
CA ARG A 220 -43.29 17.68 21.15
C ARG A 220 -42.43 17.83 19.89
N ASN A 221 -42.71 18.78 19.03
CA ASN A 221 -41.95 19.04 17.82
C ASN A 221 -40.70 19.91 18.08
N GLN A 222 -40.74 20.81 19.08
CA GLN A 222 -39.52 21.55 19.47
C GLN A 222 -38.51 20.65 20.17
N GLN A 223 -38.97 19.72 21.05
CA GLN A 223 -38.06 18.72 21.62
C GLN A 223 -37.51 17.76 20.58
N ARG A 224 -38.31 17.36 19.59
CA ARG A 224 -37.83 16.49 18.51
C ARG A 224 -36.89 17.23 17.55
N ARG A 225 -37.18 18.48 17.19
CA ARG A 225 -36.27 19.33 16.39
C ARG A 225 -35.01 19.74 17.17
N GLN A 226 -35.14 20.10 18.44
CA GLN A 226 -33.95 20.37 19.28
C GLN A 226 -33.14 19.11 19.54
N SER A 227 -33.73 17.92 19.58
CA SER A 227 -32.99 16.67 19.67
C SER A 227 -32.34 16.30 18.35
N GLU A 228 -32.99 16.52 17.21
CA GLU A 228 -32.42 16.29 15.87
C GLU A 228 -31.30 17.29 15.54
N GLU A 229 -31.46 18.55 15.93
CA GLU A 229 -30.40 19.60 15.80
C GLU A 229 -29.20 19.32 16.72
N LYS A 230 -29.43 18.95 17.98
CA LYS A 230 -28.35 18.53 18.89
C LYS A 230 -27.64 17.25 18.40
N GLN A 231 -28.38 16.37 17.74
CA GLN A 231 -27.84 15.13 17.19
C GLN A 231 -27.03 15.37 15.91
N ALA A 232 -27.38 16.34 15.06
CA ALA A 232 -26.59 16.79 13.93
C ALA A 232 -25.27 17.43 14.41
N ASP A 233 -25.36 18.30 15.44
CA ASP A 233 -24.19 18.92 16.06
C ASP A 233 -23.20 17.89 16.66
N VAL A 234 -23.71 16.79 17.26
CA VAL A 234 -22.88 15.70 17.80
C VAL A 234 -22.09 15.00 16.72
N LEU A 235 -22.75 14.66 15.60
CA LEU A 235 -22.08 13.99 14.48
C LEU A 235 -21.10 14.91 13.75
N GLU A 236 -21.37 16.23 13.73
CA GLU A 236 -20.47 17.21 13.15
C GLU A 236 -19.18 17.34 13.98
N VAL A 237 -19.30 17.40 15.29
CA VAL A 237 -18.14 17.42 16.21
C VAL A 237 -17.36 16.12 16.11
N LEU A 238 -18.03 14.96 16.09
CA LEU A 238 -17.37 13.66 15.95
C LEU A 238 -16.65 13.51 14.61
N SER A 239 -17.14 14.13 13.53
CA SER A 239 -16.50 14.05 12.21
C SER A 239 -15.06 14.55 12.18
N GLY A 240 -14.66 15.38 13.15
CA GLY A 240 -13.28 15.80 13.36
C GLY A 240 -12.36 14.72 13.95
N TYR A 241 -12.91 13.59 14.41
CA TYR A 241 -12.16 12.53 15.10
C TYR A 241 -12.32 11.17 14.44
N GLY A 242 -13.05 11.07 13.34
CA GLY A 242 -13.25 9.80 12.66
C GLY A 242 -14.30 9.85 11.56
N ARG A 243 -14.79 8.68 11.14
CA ARG A 243 -15.67 8.51 10.00
C ARG A 243 -17.00 7.85 10.37
N ASN A 244 -18.11 8.36 9.78
CA ASN A 244 -19.42 7.75 9.89
C ASN A 244 -19.62 6.69 8.80
N LEU A 245 -19.48 5.41 9.15
CA LEU A 245 -19.55 4.30 8.20
C LEU A 245 -20.94 4.19 7.55
N ASN A 246 -22.02 4.51 8.25
CA ASN A 246 -23.37 4.50 7.66
C ASN A 246 -23.49 5.57 6.55
N LEU A 247 -22.93 6.75 6.77
CA LEU A 247 -22.96 7.82 5.76
C LEU A 247 -22.12 7.44 4.54
N GLU A 248 -20.95 6.84 4.75
CA GLU A 248 -20.11 6.35 3.67
C GLU A 248 -20.76 5.20 2.90
N ALA A 249 -21.44 4.27 3.60
CA ALA A 249 -22.22 3.21 2.98
C ALA A 249 -23.37 3.77 2.13
N SER A 250 -24.08 4.79 2.62
CA SER A 250 -25.17 5.43 1.88
C SER A 250 -24.71 6.15 0.61
N ARG A 251 -23.49 6.65 0.63
CA ARG A 251 -22.85 7.33 -0.52
C ARG A 251 -22.18 6.35 -1.49
N GLY A 252 -22.22 5.05 -1.21
CA GLY A 252 -21.57 4.02 -2.01
C GLY A 252 -20.04 4.06 -1.95
N LYS A 253 -19.44 4.70 -0.93
CA LYS A 253 -17.98 4.78 -0.78
C LYS A 253 -17.34 3.53 -0.17
N ILE A 254 -18.14 2.72 0.54
CA ILE A 254 -17.68 1.49 1.17
C ILE A 254 -17.71 0.33 0.18
N ASP A 255 -16.69 -0.50 0.21
CA ASP A 255 -16.57 -1.69 -0.64
C ASP A 255 -17.63 -2.75 -0.29
N PRO A 256 -18.11 -3.53 -1.28
CA PRO A 256 -19.02 -4.62 -1.00
C PRO A 256 -18.33 -5.69 -0.14
N VAL A 257 -18.95 -6.04 0.98
CA VAL A 257 -18.45 -7.07 1.89
C VAL A 257 -19.01 -8.42 1.47
N ILE A 258 -18.12 -9.33 1.10
CA ILE A 258 -18.44 -10.65 0.55
C ILE A 258 -17.81 -11.73 1.42
N GLY A 259 -18.54 -12.83 1.66
CA GLY A 259 -18.01 -14.01 2.36
C GLY A 259 -17.77 -13.83 3.86
N ARG A 260 -18.35 -12.78 4.48
CA ARG A 260 -18.28 -12.50 5.92
C ARG A 260 -19.65 -12.43 6.60
N ASP A 261 -20.66 -13.02 6.00
CA ASP A 261 -22.03 -12.96 6.52
C ASP A 261 -22.16 -13.58 7.91
N LYS A 262 -21.45 -14.66 8.19
CA LYS A 262 -21.45 -15.34 9.49
C LYS A 262 -20.91 -14.46 10.61
N GLU A 263 -19.80 -13.79 10.34
CA GLU A 263 -19.15 -12.89 11.28
C GLU A 263 -19.99 -11.64 11.53
N VAL A 264 -20.59 -11.05 10.47
CA VAL A 264 -21.51 -9.91 10.60
C VAL A 264 -22.78 -10.33 11.37
N GLU A 265 -23.34 -11.50 11.11
CA GLU A 265 -24.48 -12.02 11.87
C GLU A 265 -24.13 -12.23 13.34
N ARG A 266 -22.92 -12.74 13.61
CA ARG A 266 -22.41 -12.91 14.97
C ARG A 266 -22.24 -11.57 15.70
N LEU A 267 -21.77 -10.54 15.00
CA LEU A 267 -21.73 -9.17 15.52
C LEU A 267 -23.13 -8.67 15.91
N ILE A 268 -24.11 -8.84 15.02
CA ILE A 268 -25.50 -8.47 15.27
C ILE A 268 -26.02 -9.19 16.52
N GLN A 269 -25.82 -10.50 16.63
CA GLN A 269 -26.22 -11.29 17.80
C GLN A 269 -25.63 -10.77 19.11
N ILE A 270 -24.33 -10.40 19.10
CA ILE A 270 -23.65 -9.89 20.30
C ILE A 270 -24.18 -8.50 20.66
N LEU A 271 -24.34 -7.61 19.69
CA LEU A 271 -24.86 -6.26 19.91
C LEU A 271 -26.30 -6.26 20.46
N CYS A 272 -27.06 -7.33 20.18
CA CYS A 272 -28.40 -7.56 20.70
C CYS A 272 -28.45 -8.02 22.15
N ARG A 273 -27.35 -8.42 22.76
CA ARG A 273 -27.34 -8.96 24.13
C ARG A 273 -27.56 -7.86 25.17
N ARG A 274 -28.18 -8.25 26.30
CA ARG A 274 -28.36 -7.34 27.44
C ARG A 274 -27.04 -7.02 28.16
N THR A 275 -26.14 -7.98 28.21
CA THR A 275 -24.81 -7.88 28.85
C THR A 275 -23.77 -8.47 27.90
N LYS A 276 -22.52 -8.06 27.99
CA LYS A 276 -21.43 -8.45 27.05
C LYS A 276 -21.81 -8.16 25.60
N ASN A 277 -22.34 -6.95 25.38
CA ASN A 277 -22.83 -6.48 24.08
C ASN A 277 -21.78 -5.69 23.30
N ASN A 278 -20.51 -5.80 23.67
CA ASN A 278 -19.38 -5.21 22.94
C ASN A 278 -18.61 -6.34 22.24
N PRO A 279 -18.76 -6.52 20.94
CA PRO A 279 -17.99 -7.50 20.20
C PRO A 279 -16.56 -7.00 19.99
N VAL A 280 -15.62 -7.94 20.01
CA VAL A 280 -14.23 -7.71 19.59
C VAL A 280 -13.94 -8.68 18.45
N ILE A 281 -13.60 -8.14 17.30
CA ILE A 281 -13.22 -8.87 16.10
C ILE A 281 -11.74 -9.23 16.23
N ILE A 282 -11.44 -10.52 16.26
CA ILE A 282 -10.08 -11.03 16.48
C ILE A 282 -9.66 -11.84 15.26
N GLY A 283 -8.52 -11.54 14.71
CA GLY A 283 -7.97 -12.27 13.55
C GLY A 283 -6.62 -11.72 13.15
N GLU A 284 -5.92 -12.43 12.30
CA GLU A 284 -4.64 -12.04 11.78
C GLU A 284 -4.69 -10.70 11.02
N ALA A 285 -3.53 -10.06 10.80
CA ALA A 285 -3.45 -8.85 9.97
C ALA A 285 -3.88 -9.18 8.53
N GLY A 286 -4.65 -8.26 7.89
CA GLY A 286 -5.05 -8.40 6.49
C GLY A 286 -6.22 -9.37 6.22
N VAL A 287 -6.90 -9.94 7.25
CA VAL A 287 -8.05 -10.82 7.02
C VAL A 287 -9.38 -10.08 6.77
N GLY A 288 -9.38 -8.75 6.81
CA GLY A 288 -10.56 -7.93 6.56
C GLY A 288 -11.43 -7.67 7.80
N LYS A 289 -10.84 -7.46 8.97
CA LYS A 289 -11.57 -7.15 10.22
C LYS A 289 -12.41 -5.87 10.10
N THR A 290 -11.86 -4.82 9.53
CA THR A 290 -12.53 -3.54 9.32
C THR A 290 -13.73 -3.68 8.37
N ALA A 291 -13.59 -4.49 7.32
CA ALA A 291 -14.67 -4.78 6.38
C ALA A 291 -15.92 -5.39 7.05
N ILE A 292 -15.77 -6.14 8.15
CA ILE A 292 -16.91 -6.72 8.87
C ILE A 292 -17.76 -5.62 9.54
N ALA A 293 -17.11 -4.58 10.09
CA ALA A 293 -17.84 -3.42 10.65
C ALA A 293 -18.51 -2.60 9.54
N GLU A 294 -17.84 -2.46 8.39
CA GLU A 294 -18.40 -1.84 7.19
C GLU A 294 -19.60 -2.62 6.64
N GLY A 295 -19.53 -3.96 6.62
CA GLY A 295 -20.62 -4.83 6.25
C GLY A 295 -21.84 -4.69 7.16
N LEU A 296 -21.61 -4.52 8.46
CA LEU A 296 -22.69 -4.22 9.39
C LEU A 296 -23.34 -2.86 9.09
N ALA A 297 -22.55 -1.83 8.77
CA ALA A 297 -23.06 -0.52 8.36
C ALA A 297 -23.92 -0.62 7.08
N GLN A 298 -23.48 -1.41 6.10
CA GLN A 298 -24.25 -1.66 4.87
C GLN A 298 -25.58 -2.37 5.17
N LYS A 299 -25.59 -3.39 6.06
CA LYS A 299 -26.82 -4.09 6.46
C LYS A 299 -27.78 -3.16 7.23
N ILE A 300 -27.28 -2.25 8.05
CA ILE A 300 -28.10 -1.24 8.75
C ILE A 300 -28.79 -0.32 7.72
N ILE A 301 -28.06 0.17 6.72
CA ILE A 301 -28.61 1.06 5.69
C ILE A 301 -29.67 0.33 4.84
N LYS A 302 -29.42 -0.95 4.49
CA LYS A 302 -30.38 -1.78 3.76
C LYS A 302 -31.60 -2.17 4.58
N GLY A 303 -31.57 -1.98 5.90
CA GLY A 303 -32.61 -2.40 6.81
C GLY A 303 -32.62 -3.89 7.16
N ASP A 304 -31.56 -4.63 6.78
CA ASP A 304 -31.39 -6.07 7.01
C ASP A 304 -30.77 -6.35 8.39
N VAL A 305 -31.36 -5.72 9.41
CA VAL A 305 -30.97 -5.85 10.82
C VAL A 305 -32.20 -5.74 11.72
N PRO A 306 -32.19 -6.28 12.95
CA PRO A 306 -33.26 -6.14 13.92
C PRO A 306 -33.62 -4.66 14.19
N GLU A 307 -34.88 -4.39 14.49
CA GLU A 307 -35.45 -3.04 14.62
C GLU A 307 -34.63 -2.08 15.49
N PHE A 308 -34.08 -2.58 16.61
CA PHE A 308 -33.30 -1.73 17.51
C PHE A 308 -31.91 -1.32 16.93
N LEU A 309 -31.38 -2.01 15.91
CA LEU A 309 -30.16 -1.65 15.20
C LEU A 309 -30.42 -0.74 13.98
N GLN A 310 -31.64 -0.69 13.44
CA GLN A 310 -31.95 0.10 12.23
C GLN A 310 -31.66 1.59 12.38
N ARG A 311 -31.67 2.10 13.61
CA ARG A 311 -31.38 3.52 13.92
C ARG A 311 -30.01 3.76 14.47
N LYS A 312 -29.17 2.72 14.54
CA LYS A 312 -27.78 2.84 15.04
C LYS A 312 -26.87 3.39 13.97
N ILE A 313 -25.85 4.11 14.41
CA ILE A 313 -24.83 4.70 13.58
C ILE A 313 -23.49 4.12 14.03
N ILE A 314 -22.78 3.48 13.13
CA ILE A 314 -21.42 3.00 13.39
C ILE A 314 -20.46 4.13 13.07
N PHE A 315 -19.75 4.57 14.08
CA PHE A 315 -18.76 5.63 13.97
C PHE A 315 -17.35 5.05 14.20
N SER A 316 -16.53 5.08 13.16
CA SER A 316 -15.13 4.65 13.20
C SER A 316 -14.27 5.75 13.81
N LEU A 317 -13.69 5.48 14.98
CA LEU A 317 -12.83 6.40 15.69
C LEU A 317 -11.38 6.25 15.19
N GLU A 318 -10.78 7.34 14.71
CA GLU A 318 -9.39 7.37 14.24
C GLU A 318 -8.48 7.91 15.33
N LEU A 319 -7.70 7.02 15.96
CA LEU A 319 -6.80 7.38 17.06
C LEU A 319 -5.73 8.39 16.67
N GLY A 320 -5.25 8.32 15.44
CA GLY A 320 -4.29 9.27 14.91
C GLY A 320 -4.79 10.71 14.95
N MET A 321 -6.09 10.95 14.70
CA MET A 321 -6.69 12.28 14.78
C MET A 321 -6.82 12.80 16.22
N LEU A 322 -6.95 11.90 17.19
CA LEU A 322 -7.00 12.27 18.62
C LEU A 322 -5.66 12.75 19.13
N VAL A 323 -4.58 12.14 18.65
CA VAL A 323 -3.20 12.46 19.05
C VAL A 323 -2.66 13.63 18.24
N ALA A 324 -3.11 13.81 17.00
CA ALA A 324 -2.65 14.88 16.14
C ALA A 324 -2.91 16.26 16.77
N GLY A 325 -1.83 17.07 16.88
CA GLY A 325 -1.88 18.41 17.47
C GLY A 325 -2.00 18.48 19.00
N ALA A 326 -2.07 17.34 19.72
CA ALA A 326 -2.02 17.35 21.17
C ALA A 326 -0.55 17.50 21.63
N LYS A 327 -0.22 18.66 22.22
CA LYS A 327 1.12 18.94 22.76
C LYS A 327 1.32 18.31 24.14
N TYR A 328 0.26 18.05 24.87
CA TYR A 328 0.29 17.51 26.22
C TYR A 328 -0.68 16.35 26.39
N ARG A 329 -0.32 15.41 27.24
CA ARG A 329 -1.14 14.24 27.61
C ARG A 329 -2.58 14.62 28.01
N GLY A 330 -2.78 15.70 28.73
CA GLY A 330 -4.10 16.14 29.18
C GLY A 330 -5.05 16.50 28.03
N GLU A 331 -4.55 17.04 26.93
CA GLU A 331 -5.38 17.41 25.77
C GLU A 331 -6.00 16.18 25.09
N PHE A 332 -5.26 15.09 24.97
CA PHE A 332 -5.78 13.81 24.47
C PHE A 332 -6.85 13.24 25.42
N GLU A 333 -6.57 13.25 26.72
CA GLU A 333 -7.53 12.74 27.71
C GLU A 333 -8.83 13.55 27.71
N ASP A 334 -8.75 14.86 27.53
CA ASP A 334 -9.92 15.73 27.49
C ASP A 334 -10.73 15.55 26.20
N ARG A 335 -10.07 15.42 25.04
CA ARG A 335 -10.74 15.06 23.78
C ARG A 335 -11.44 13.70 23.88
N MET A 336 -10.79 12.70 24.45
CA MET A 336 -11.41 11.39 24.64
C MET A 336 -12.62 11.46 25.58
N LYS A 337 -12.54 12.20 26.69
CA LYS A 337 -13.68 12.41 27.60
C LYS A 337 -14.84 13.13 26.92
N GLU A 338 -14.54 14.11 26.06
CA GLU A 338 -15.55 14.82 25.27
C GLU A 338 -16.27 13.87 24.31
N ILE A 339 -15.52 13.08 23.53
CA ILE A 339 -16.10 12.06 22.62
C ILE A 339 -16.97 11.08 23.38
N LEU A 340 -16.46 10.53 24.49
CA LEU A 340 -17.22 9.57 25.29
C LEU A 340 -18.51 10.19 25.87
N LYS A 341 -18.47 11.48 26.20
CA LYS A 341 -19.67 12.21 26.64
C LYS A 341 -20.69 12.34 25.51
N LEU A 342 -20.24 12.73 24.32
CA LEU A 342 -21.10 12.86 23.14
C LEU A 342 -21.75 11.51 22.76
N VAL A 343 -20.97 10.44 22.76
CA VAL A 343 -21.45 9.08 22.44
C VAL A 343 -22.42 8.58 23.50
N ARG A 344 -22.20 8.87 24.78
CA ARG A 344 -23.12 8.53 25.87
C ARG A 344 -24.44 9.27 25.75
N ASP A 345 -24.40 10.53 25.35
CA ASP A 345 -25.59 11.37 25.23
C ASP A 345 -26.43 11.00 23.98
N ASP A 346 -25.80 10.47 22.91
CA ASP A 346 -26.50 9.90 21.76
C ASP A 346 -26.38 8.35 21.70
N LYS A 347 -27.32 7.68 22.29
CA LYS A 347 -27.37 6.20 22.34
C LYS A 347 -27.49 5.51 20.99
N ARG A 348 -27.61 6.26 19.88
CA ARG A 348 -27.62 5.67 18.54
C ARG A 348 -26.22 5.31 18.06
N ILE A 349 -25.18 5.91 18.63
CA ILE A 349 -23.80 5.74 18.19
C ILE A 349 -23.22 4.45 18.76
N ILE A 350 -22.64 3.64 17.89
CA ILE A 350 -21.77 2.52 18.21
C ILE A 350 -20.39 2.90 17.74
N LEU A 351 -19.41 2.91 18.64
CA LEU A 351 -18.04 3.19 18.29
C LEU A 351 -17.39 1.95 17.68
N PHE A 352 -16.79 2.11 16.51
CA PHE A 352 -15.87 1.14 15.98
C PHE A 352 -14.43 1.62 16.24
N ILE A 353 -13.63 0.79 16.85
CA ILE A 353 -12.25 1.08 17.20
C ILE A 353 -11.37 0.01 16.57
N ASP A 354 -10.66 0.39 15.52
CA ASP A 354 -9.65 -0.48 14.97
C ASP A 354 -8.39 -0.44 15.83
N GLU A 355 -7.62 -1.51 15.83
CA GLU A 355 -6.46 -1.67 16.71
C GLU A 355 -6.77 -1.35 18.19
N LEU A 356 -7.85 -1.92 18.72
CA LEU A 356 -8.33 -1.66 20.09
C LEU A 356 -7.22 -1.75 21.14
N HIS A 357 -6.21 -2.58 20.91
CA HIS A 357 -5.06 -2.75 21.79
C HIS A 357 -4.23 -1.47 21.94
N THR A 358 -4.23 -0.56 20.98
CA THR A 358 -3.50 0.70 21.05
C THR A 358 -4.06 1.63 22.14
N ILE A 359 -5.37 1.56 22.36
CA ILE A 359 -6.03 2.33 23.44
C ILE A 359 -5.78 1.66 24.81
N ILE A 360 -5.74 0.33 24.84
CA ILE A 360 -5.73 -0.45 26.07
C ILE A 360 -4.29 -0.75 26.53
N GLY A 361 -3.36 -0.90 25.61
CA GLY A 361 -1.98 -1.32 25.87
C GLY A 361 -0.96 -0.20 26.04
N ALA A 362 -1.35 1.03 25.76
CA ALA A 362 -0.44 2.17 25.75
C ALA A 362 0.13 2.56 27.14
N GLY A 363 -0.24 1.84 28.21
CA GLY A 363 0.12 2.17 29.59
C GLY A 363 1.42 1.55 30.15
N SER A 364 2.13 0.70 29.40
CA SER A 364 3.27 -0.08 29.94
C SER A 364 4.65 0.56 29.78
N ALA A 365 4.79 1.62 28.99
CA ALA A 365 6.04 2.38 28.87
C ALA A 365 5.92 3.71 29.63
N GLU A 366 6.97 4.12 30.37
CA GLU A 366 7.04 5.41 31.05
C GLU A 366 6.72 6.55 30.08
N GLY A 367 5.55 7.19 30.22
CA GLY A 367 5.09 8.28 29.37
C GLY A 367 3.98 7.96 28.39
N SER A 368 3.51 6.70 28.30
CA SER A 368 2.44 6.32 27.37
C SER A 368 1.04 6.70 27.87
N ILE A 369 0.14 6.93 26.93
CA ILE A 369 -1.22 7.44 27.14
C ILE A 369 -2.12 6.29 27.62
N ASP A 370 -2.60 6.32 28.85
CA ASP A 370 -3.52 5.31 29.40
C ASP A 370 -4.99 5.67 29.15
N ALA A 371 -5.41 5.58 27.88
CA ALA A 371 -6.80 5.79 27.52
C ALA A 371 -7.74 4.69 28.05
N ALA A 372 -7.20 3.54 28.42
CA ALA A 372 -7.98 2.45 29.01
C ALA A 372 -8.70 2.87 30.28
N ASN A 373 -8.07 3.66 31.14
CA ASN A 373 -8.68 4.11 32.40
C ASN A 373 -9.86 5.06 32.17
N ILE A 374 -9.95 5.70 31.03
CA ILE A 374 -11.06 6.59 30.68
C ILE A 374 -12.23 5.78 30.12
N ILE A 375 -11.98 4.73 29.32
CA ILE A 375 -13.02 3.92 28.67
C ILE A 375 -13.58 2.84 29.61
N LYS A 376 -12.75 2.21 30.43
CA LYS A 376 -13.14 1.12 31.34
C LYS A 376 -14.37 1.44 32.21
N PRO A 377 -14.49 2.61 32.86
CA PRO A 377 -15.66 2.92 33.67
C PRO A 377 -16.97 3.00 32.85
N ALA A 378 -16.90 3.55 31.65
CA ALA A 378 -18.05 3.71 30.78
C ALA A 378 -18.52 2.35 30.19
N LEU A 379 -17.60 1.48 29.82
CA LEU A 379 -17.85 0.09 29.43
C LEU A 379 -18.43 -0.71 30.62
N ALA A 380 -17.86 -0.51 31.81
CA ALA A 380 -18.31 -1.21 33.02
C ALA A 380 -19.77 -0.88 33.37
N ARG A 381 -20.22 0.36 33.20
CA ARG A 381 -21.59 0.80 33.42
C ARG A 381 -22.55 0.48 32.28
N GLY A 382 -22.03 0.01 31.11
CA GLY A 382 -22.84 -0.25 29.91
C GLY A 382 -23.35 1.03 29.24
N GLU A 383 -22.66 2.14 29.46
CA GLU A 383 -22.99 3.45 28.89
C GLU A 383 -22.54 3.58 27.43
N LEU A 384 -21.62 2.73 26.99
CA LEU A 384 -21.07 2.68 25.66
C LEU A 384 -21.32 1.34 24.99
N GLN A 385 -21.55 1.35 23.69
CA GLN A 385 -21.45 0.22 22.80
C GLN A 385 -20.24 0.38 21.90
N VAL A 386 -19.35 -0.60 21.92
CA VAL A 386 -18.08 -0.58 21.18
C VAL A 386 -17.93 -1.87 20.40
N ILE A 387 -17.52 -1.74 19.14
CA ILE A 387 -17.00 -2.82 18.31
C ILE A 387 -15.48 -2.62 18.24
N GLY A 388 -14.71 -3.53 18.76
CA GLY A 388 -13.26 -3.49 18.66
C GLY A 388 -12.75 -4.41 17.58
N ALA A 389 -11.61 -4.08 16.96
CA ALA A 389 -10.86 -4.99 16.11
C ALA A 389 -9.41 -5.07 16.62
N THR A 390 -8.81 -6.28 16.62
CA THR A 390 -7.43 -6.49 17.07
C THR A 390 -6.88 -7.80 16.52
N THR A 391 -5.57 -8.03 16.68
CA THR A 391 -4.95 -9.33 16.37
C THR A 391 -5.12 -10.33 17.53
N VAL A 392 -4.87 -11.61 17.28
CA VAL A 392 -4.96 -12.69 18.28
C VAL A 392 -3.95 -12.45 19.42
N ASP A 393 -2.73 -12.09 19.07
CA ASP A 393 -1.65 -11.89 20.03
C ASP A 393 -1.90 -10.66 20.92
N GLU A 394 -2.35 -9.56 20.32
CA GLU A 394 -2.64 -8.34 21.06
C GLU A 394 -3.88 -8.49 21.96
N TYR A 395 -4.88 -9.27 21.50
CA TYR A 395 -6.02 -9.61 22.35
C TYR A 395 -5.59 -10.35 23.62
N ARG A 396 -4.74 -11.37 23.48
CA ARG A 396 -4.20 -12.15 24.61
C ARG A 396 -3.36 -11.29 25.55
N LYS A 397 -2.53 -10.39 25.00
CA LYS A 397 -1.63 -9.54 25.80
C LYS A 397 -2.37 -8.47 26.60
N HIS A 398 -3.37 -7.83 26.01
CA HIS A 398 -3.95 -6.58 26.50
C HIS A 398 -5.39 -6.70 27.01
N ILE A 399 -6.22 -7.56 26.41
CA ILE A 399 -7.64 -7.66 26.74
C ILE A 399 -7.93 -8.86 27.64
N GLU A 400 -7.44 -10.03 27.31
CA GLU A 400 -7.69 -11.28 28.07
C GLU A 400 -7.09 -11.24 29.46
N LYS A 401 -5.95 -10.56 29.64
CA LYS A 401 -5.31 -10.38 30.95
C LYS A 401 -6.04 -9.40 31.86
N ASP A 402 -6.90 -8.55 31.31
CA ASP A 402 -7.66 -7.57 32.09
C ASP A 402 -9.07 -8.09 32.36
N ALA A 403 -9.30 -8.61 33.57
CA ALA A 403 -10.57 -9.17 33.97
C ALA A 403 -11.79 -8.22 33.86
N ALA A 404 -11.57 -6.89 33.87
CA ALA A 404 -12.64 -5.91 33.69
C ALA A 404 -13.08 -5.80 32.25
N LEU A 405 -12.12 -5.89 31.31
CA LEU A 405 -12.38 -5.85 29.85
C LEU A 405 -12.90 -7.20 29.35
N GLU A 406 -12.28 -8.32 29.75
CA GLU A 406 -12.69 -9.67 29.37
C GLU A 406 -14.18 -9.93 29.66
N ARG A 407 -14.69 -9.45 30.82
CA ARG A 407 -16.10 -9.59 31.18
C ARG A 407 -17.05 -8.72 30.34
N ARG A 408 -16.55 -7.76 29.57
CA ARG A 408 -17.36 -6.79 28.78
C ARG A 408 -17.30 -7.02 27.30
N PHE A 409 -16.18 -7.53 26.82
CA PHE A 409 -15.99 -7.87 25.42
C PHE A 409 -16.35 -9.32 25.13
N GLN A 410 -16.90 -9.55 23.94
CA GLN A 410 -17.18 -10.89 23.44
C GLN A 410 -16.38 -11.10 22.15
N PRO A 411 -15.48 -12.10 22.13
CA PRO A 411 -14.66 -12.35 20.95
C PRO A 411 -15.48 -12.89 19.78
N VAL A 412 -15.14 -12.40 18.57
CA VAL A 412 -15.58 -12.90 17.26
C VAL A 412 -14.32 -13.23 16.50
N LEU A 413 -14.03 -14.51 16.34
CA LEU A 413 -12.88 -14.98 15.59
C LEU A 413 -13.13 -14.83 14.10
N VAL A 414 -12.12 -14.34 13.40
CA VAL A 414 -12.11 -14.17 11.95
C VAL A 414 -10.92 -14.93 11.38
N ASP A 415 -11.22 -16.05 10.77
CA ASP A 415 -10.22 -16.88 10.13
C ASP A 415 -9.77 -16.31 8.78
N VAL A 416 -8.58 -16.70 8.36
CA VAL A 416 -8.07 -16.43 7.01
C VAL A 416 -9.04 -17.07 6.01
N PRO A 417 -9.59 -16.32 5.04
CA PRO A 417 -10.50 -16.89 4.07
C PRO A 417 -9.81 -17.91 3.16
N SER A 418 -10.56 -18.90 2.69
CA SER A 418 -10.06 -19.83 1.69
C SER A 418 -9.74 -19.13 0.37
N ALA A 419 -8.92 -19.74 -0.48
CA ALA A 419 -8.62 -19.22 -1.81
C ALA A 419 -9.90 -18.96 -2.62
N GLU A 420 -10.87 -19.88 -2.58
CA GLU A 420 -12.15 -19.73 -3.28
C GLU A 420 -12.96 -18.52 -2.76
N THR A 421 -13.01 -18.37 -1.43
CA THR A 421 -13.70 -17.20 -0.82
C THR A 421 -13.00 -15.90 -1.17
N SER A 422 -11.66 -15.90 -1.18
CA SER A 422 -10.84 -14.74 -1.55
C SER A 422 -11.03 -14.38 -3.02
N GLU A 423 -11.14 -15.35 -3.92
CA GLU A 423 -11.45 -15.12 -5.33
C GLU A 423 -12.83 -14.45 -5.49
N ALA A 424 -13.84 -14.94 -4.78
CA ALA A 424 -15.16 -14.33 -4.77
C ALA A 424 -15.15 -12.89 -4.23
N MET A 425 -14.34 -12.61 -3.18
CA MET A 425 -14.16 -11.27 -2.64
C MET A 425 -13.53 -10.34 -3.69
N LEU A 426 -12.44 -10.75 -4.33
CA LEU A 426 -11.77 -9.95 -5.35
C LEU A 426 -12.64 -9.73 -6.58
N LEU A 427 -13.41 -10.72 -7.01
CA LEU A 427 -14.36 -10.56 -8.10
C LEU A 427 -15.45 -9.50 -7.77
N GLY A 428 -15.85 -9.42 -6.52
CA GLY A 428 -16.77 -8.38 -6.07
C GLY A 428 -16.16 -6.98 -6.02
N LEU A 429 -14.87 -6.89 -5.72
CA LEU A 429 -14.12 -5.64 -5.70
C LEU A 429 -13.67 -5.19 -7.11
N ARG A 430 -13.56 -6.13 -8.05
CA ARG A 430 -13.03 -5.93 -9.39
C ARG A 430 -13.56 -4.66 -10.06
N LYS A 431 -14.86 -4.45 -10.03
CA LYS A 431 -15.51 -3.32 -10.70
C LYS A 431 -15.02 -1.97 -10.20
N ARG A 432 -14.75 -1.84 -8.90
CA ARG A 432 -14.22 -0.61 -8.31
C ARG A 432 -12.77 -0.34 -8.73
N TYR A 433 -11.96 -1.40 -8.76
CA TYR A 433 -10.58 -1.29 -9.25
C TYR A 433 -10.53 -0.97 -10.74
N GLU A 434 -11.43 -1.54 -11.55
CA GLU A 434 -11.62 -1.19 -12.96
C GLU A 434 -11.99 0.29 -13.16
N GLU A 435 -12.91 0.81 -12.33
CA GLU A 435 -13.31 2.22 -12.34
C GLU A 435 -12.19 3.17 -11.90
N PHE A 436 -11.41 2.79 -10.88
CA PHE A 436 -10.30 3.58 -10.35
C PHE A 436 -9.12 3.64 -11.31
N HIS A 437 -8.68 2.48 -11.80
CA HIS A 437 -7.54 2.40 -12.72
C HIS A 437 -7.91 2.68 -14.17
N LYS A 438 -9.21 2.68 -14.49
CA LYS A 438 -9.75 2.79 -15.86
C LYS A 438 -9.21 1.69 -16.78
N LEU A 439 -9.06 0.49 -16.25
CA LEU A 439 -8.58 -0.72 -16.93
C LEU A 439 -9.62 -1.83 -16.79
N GLN A 440 -9.62 -2.79 -17.69
CA GLN A 440 -10.38 -4.03 -17.53
C GLN A 440 -9.50 -5.09 -16.86
N ILE A 441 -10.05 -5.85 -15.93
CA ILE A 441 -9.35 -6.92 -15.23
C ILE A 441 -9.98 -8.25 -15.67
N GLN A 442 -9.18 -9.15 -16.22
CA GLN A 442 -9.66 -10.47 -16.59
C GLN A 442 -9.96 -11.32 -15.35
N PRO A 443 -10.99 -12.19 -15.37
CA PRO A 443 -11.25 -13.12 -14.26
C PRO A 443 -10.04 -14.02 -13.95
N GLU A 444 -9.27 -14.40 -14.97
CA GLU A 444 -8.06 -15.18 -14.86
C GLU A 444 -6.96 -14.43 -14.10
N ALA A 445 -6.90 -13.11 -14.24
CA ALA A 445 -5.96 -12.27 -13.47
C ALA A 445 -6.34 -12.25 -11.99
N VAL A 446 -7.63 -12.17 -11.66
CA VAL A 446 -8.12 -12.25 -10.28
C VAL A 446 -7.76 -13.60 -9.66
N LYS A 447 -8.03 -14.69 -10.37
CA LYS A 447 -7.67 -16.04 -9.95
C LYS A 447 -6.16 -16.18 -9.73
N ALA A 448 -5.36 -15.69 -10.70
CA ALA A 448 -3.90 -15.68 -10.58
C ALA A 448 -3.43 -14.86 -9.37
N ALA A 449 -4.06 -13.71 -9.07
CA ALA A 449 -3.72 -12.90 -7.89
C ALA A 449 -3.90 -13.69 -6.59
N VAL A 450 -4.97 -14.45 -6.46
CA VAL A 450 -5.20 -15.30 -5.28
C VAL A 450 -4.24 -16.48 -5.23
N GLU A 451 -4.13 -17.25 -6.30
CA GLU A 451 -3.30 -18.47 -6.34
C GLU A 451 -1.81 -18.14 -6.17
N LEU A 452 -1.32 -17.11 -6.86
CA LEU A 452 0.09 -16.72 -6.80
C LEU A 452 0.42 -16.08 -5.46
N SER A 453 -0.45 -15.22 -4.92
CA SER A 453 -0.22 -14.64 -3.60
C SER A 453 -0.26 -15.68 -2.50
N ASP A 454 -1.18 -16.65 -2.55
CA ASP A 454 -1.25 -17.71 -1.56
C ASP A 454 -0.02 -18.61 -1.58
N ARG A 455 0.48 -18.88 -2.78
CA ARG A 455 1.64 -19.77 -2.99
C ARG A 455 2.99 -19.09 -2.71
N TYR A 456 3.13 -17.81 -3.07
CA TYR A 456 4.44 -17.15 -3.13
C TYR A 456 4.63 -16.05 -2.09
N ILE A 457 3.56 -15.51 -1.51
CA ILE A 457 3.62 -14.46 -0.48
C ILE A 457 3.16 -15.05 0.85
N THR A 458 4.12 -15.38 1.71
CA THR A 458 3.88 -16.10 2.97
C THR A 458 3.85 -15.20 4.20
N ASP A 459 4.29 -13.96 4.06
CA ASP A 459 4.38 -12.97 5.15
C ASP A 459 3.08 -12.20 5.40
N ARG A 460 2.08 -12.36 4.53
CA ARG A 460 0.78 -11.70 4.60
C ARG A 460 -0.36 -12.69 4.39
N ASN A 461 -1.55 -12.31 4.84
CA ASN A 461 -2.73 -13.18 4.75
C ASN A 461 -3.66 -12.77 3.61
N LEU A 462 -4.45 -13.74 3.13
CA LEU A 462 -5.58 -13.49 2.25
C LEU A 462 -6.70 -12.76 3.04
N PRO A 463 -7.50 -11.91 2.40
CA PRO A 463 -7.46 -11.52 0.98
C PRO A 463 -6.50 -10.36 0.68
N ASP A 464 -5.95 -9.69 1.69
CA ASP A 464 -5.18 -8.44 1.59
C ASP A 464 -4.03 -8.54 0.57
N LYS A 465 -3.18 -9.59 0.71
CA LYS A 465 -2.06 -9.80 -0.23
C LYS A 465 -2.49 -9.96 -1.69
N ALA A 466 -3.67 -10.52 -1.93
CA ALA A 466 -4.18 -10.71 -3.29
C ALA A 466 -4.81 -9.40 -3.83
N ILE A 467 -5.41 -8.60 -2.97
CA ILE A 467 -5.93 -7.27 -3.29
C ILE A 467 -4.78 -6.34 -3.66
N ASP A 468 -3.75 -6.26 -2.83
CA ASP A 468 -2.55 -5.45 -3.09
C ASP A 468 -1.89 -5.84 -4.40
N LEU A 469 -1.79 -7.14 -4.66
CA LEU A 469 -1.18 -7.68 -5.87
C LEU A 469 -1.96 -7.28 -7.13
N MET A 470 -3.29 -7.34 -7.06
CA MET A 470 -4.18 -6.94 -8.15
C MET A 470 -4.08 -5.43 -8.39
N ASP A 471 -4.07 -4.63 -7.31
CA ASP A 471 -3.94 -3.17 -7.37
C ASP A 471 -2.62 -2.75 -8.01
N GLU A 472 -1.50 -3.34 -7.58
CA GLU A 472 -0.19 -3.03 -8.15
C GLU A 472 -0.06 -3.50 -9.61
N ALA A 473 -0.66 -4.64 -9.98
CA ALA A 473 -0.68 -5.09 -11.37
C ALA A 473 -1.42 -4.09 -12.27
N CYS A 474 -2.56 -3.58 -11.80
CA CYS A 474 -3.30 -2.53 -12.49
C CYS A 474 -2.48 -1.24 -12.62
N ALA A 475 -1.89 -0.78 -11.54
CA ALA A 475 -1.05 0.43 -11.52
C ALA A 475 0.14 0.31 -12.47
N ARG A 476 0.83 -0.83 -12.44
CA ARG A 476 2.00 -1.10 -13.30
C ARG A 476 1.62 -1.14 -14.78
N LEU A 477 0.54 -1.81 -15.12
CA LEU A 477 0.04 -1.84 -16.50
C LEU A 477 -0.34 -0.44 -16.97
N ARG A 478 -1.04 0.35 -16.15
CA ARG A 478 -1.40 1.73 -16.45
C ARG A 478 -0.16 2.58 -16.75
N ILE A 479 0.91 2.45 -15.95
CA ILE A 479 2.18 3.15 -16.21
C ILE A 479 2.84 2.69 -17.51
N LYS A 480 2.82 1.38 -17.80
CA LYS A 480 3.34 0.83 -19.06
C LYS A 480 2.60 1.37 -20.27
N LEU A 481 1.27 1.42 -20.19
CA LEU A 481 0.42 1.95 -21.27
C LEU A 481 0.64 3.43 -21.49
N TYR A 482 0.76 4.20 -20.40
CA TYR A 482 1.09 5.62 -20.46
C TYR A 482 2.43 5.87 -21.19
N LYS A 483 3.47 5.13 -20.84
CA LYS A 483 4.79 5.24 -21.49
C LYS A 483 4.79 4.86 -22.98
N LYS A 484 3.89 3.96 -23.39
CA LYS A 484 3.78 3.49 -24.77
C LYS A 484 2.87 4.34 -25.65
N SER A 485 2.01 5.18 -25.07
CA SER A 485 1.06 6.00 -25.80
C SER A 485 1.69 7.33 -26.20
N ALA A 486 2.17 7.43 -27.42
CA ALA A 486 2.69 8.68 -27.99
C ALA A 486 1.65 9.82 -27.91
N PRO A 487 0.36 9.62 -28.27
CA PRO A 487 -0.65 10.68 -28.17
C PRO A 487 -0.88 11.16 -26.72
N ALA A 488 -0.90 10.26 -25.75
CA ALA A 488 -1.08 10.65 -24.35
C ALA A 488 0.11 11.44 -23.82
N ARG A 489 1.30 11.15 -24.28
CA ARG A 489 2.52 11.87 -23.91
C ARG A 489 2.55 13.28 -24.48
N GLU A 490 2.19 13.44 -25.74
CA GLU A 490 2.07 14.76 -26.40
C GLU A 490 1.03 15.64 -25.70
N LEU A 491 -0.14 15.07 -25.36
CA LEU A 491 -1.19 15.77 -24.62
C LEU A 491 -0.75 16.16 -23.20
N GLN A 492 0.06 15.32 -22.56
CA GLN A 492 0.61 15.61 -21.24
C GLN A 492 1.62 16.75 -21.30
N GLU A 493 2.53 16.74 -22.26
CA GLU A 493 3.50 17.82 -22.48
C GLU A 493 2.79 19.16 -22.75
N GLN A 494 1.71 19.12 -23.54
CA GLN A 494 0.87 20.30 -23.77
C GLN A 494 0.16 20.79 -22.49
N LEU A 495 -0.29 19.86 -21.65
CA LEU A 495 -0.97 20.18 -20.41
C LEU A 495 -0.01 20.82 -19.40
N GLU A 496 1.22 20.29 -19.28
CA GLU A 496 2.27 20.87 -18.44
C GLU A 496 2.65 22.28 -18.90
N TYR A 497 2.76 22.48 -20.23
CA TYR A 497 3.02 23.80 -20.79
C TYR A 497 1.89 24.80 -20.47
N LEU A 498 0.64 24.38 -20.62
CA LEU A 498 -0.54 25.19 -20.32
C LEU A 498 -0.66 25.54 -18.83
N GLN A 499 -0.26 24.60 -17.95
CA GLN A 499 -0.23 24.85 -16.51
C GLN A 499 0.83 25.90 -16.15
N MET A 500 2.00 25.84 -16.77
CA MET A 500 3.03 26.89 -16.60
C MET A 500 2.54 28.26 -17.08
N GLU A 501 1.92 28.31 -18.27
CA GLU A 501 1.37 29.60 -18.79
C GLU A 501 0.24 30.14 -17.88
N LYS A 502 -0.58 29.25 -17.32
CA LYS A 502 -1.63 29.64 -16.39
C LYS A 502 -1.06 30.20 -15.09
N GLU A 503 -0.03 29.56 -14.53
CA GLU A 503 0.68 30.07 -13.33
C GLU A 503 1.32 31.42 -13.61
N GLU A 504 1.95 31.60 -14.77
CA GLU A 504 2.53 32.89 -15.20
C GLU A 504 1.46 33.97 -15.37
N ALA A 505 0.31 33.64 -15.96
CA ALA A 505 -0.81 34.58 -16.11
C ALA A 505 -1.40 35.00 -14.73
N VAL A 506 -1.46 34.05 -13.76
CA VAL A 506 -1.89 34.36 -12.38
C VAL A 506 -0.88 35.26 -11.67
N GLU A 507 0.44 35.03 -11.84
CA GLU A 507 1.48 35.90 -11.28
C GLU A 507 1.44 37.31 -11.86
N GLN A 508 1.10 37.43 -13.17
CA GLN A 508 0.92 38.73 -13.86
C GLN A 508 -0.44 39.39 -13.57
N GLN A 509 -1.31 38.73 -12.76
CA GLN A 509 -2.67 39.20 -12.44
C GLN A 509 -3.61 39.29 -13.65
N ASP A 510 -3.32 38.61 -14.74
CA ASP A 510 -4.17 38.51 -15.91
C ASP A 510 -5.20 37.39 -15.73
N TYR A 511 -6.26 37.70 -14.98
CA TYR A 511 -7.28 36.71 -14.61
C TYR A 511 -8.16 36.28 -15.80
N GLU A 512 -8.26 37.12 -16.85
CA GLU A 512 -9.03 36.80 -18.03
C GLU A 512 -8.32 35.72 -18.84
N LYS A 513 -7.02 35.90 -19.08
CA LYS A 513 -6.16 34.86 -19.71
C LYS A 513 -6.06 33.58 -18.86
N ALA A 514 -5.94 33.71 -17.54
CA ALA A 514 -5.90 32.55 -16.64
C ALA A 514 -7.21 31.74 -16.69
N ALA A 515 -8.38 32.38 -16.89
CA ALA A 515 -9.65 31.71 -17.04
C ALA A 515 -9.75 30.96 -18.39
N GLU A 516 -9.30 31.55 -19.51
CA GLU A 516 -9.23 30.87 -20.80
C GLU A 516 -8.29 29.64 -20.75
N LEU A 517 -7.11 29.79 -20.13
CA LEU A 517 -6.15 28.70 -19.99
C LEU A 517 -6.70 27.57 -19.12
N ARG A 518 -7.49 27.88 -18.08
CA ARG A 518 -8.16 26.86 -17.25
C ARG A 518 -9.21 26.07 -18.05
N ASP A 519 -9.94 26.72 -18.92
CA ASP A 519 -10.96 26.05 -19.73
C ASP A 519 -10.28 25.15 -20.80
N ASN A 520 -9.16 25.60 -21.39
CA ASN A 520 -8.33 24.80 -22.27
C ASN A 520 -7.67 23.63 -21.53
N GLU A 521 -7.21 23.82 -20.29
CA GLU A 521 -6.68 22.75 -19.43
C GLU A 521 -7.73 21.66 -19.21
N ALA A 522 -8.98 22.03 -18.90
CA ALA A 522 -10.07 21.11 -18.70
C ALA A 522 -10.40 20.31 -19.97
N GLU A 523 -10.31 20.93 -21.14
CA GLU A 523 -10.52 20.26 -22.42
C GLU A 523 -9.39 19.28 -22.73
N LEU A 524 -8.12 19.65 -22.54
CA LEU A 524 -6.98 18.76 -22.72
C LEU A 524 -6.98 17.61 -21.73
N GLN A 525 -7.36 17.84 -20.47
CA GLN A 525 -7.55 16.77 -19.48
C GLN A 525 -8.60 15.77 -19.94
N THR A 526 -9.68 16.23 -20.55
CA THR A 526 -10.73 15.36 -21.08
C THR A 526 -10.22 14.55 -22.28
N GLN A 527 -9.46 15.17 -23.17
CA GLN A 527 -8.84 14.50 -24.33
C GLN A 527 -7.79 13.47 -23.88
N LEU A 528 -6.96 13.81 -22.90
CA LEU A 528 -5.98 12.89 -22.32
C LEU A 528 -6.68 11.68 -21.66
N ALA A 529 -7.74 11.93 -20.90
CA ALA A 529 -8.52 10.87 -20.27
C ALA A 529 -9.17 9.95 -21.33
N ALA A 530 -9.67 10.50 -22.43
CA ALA A 530 -10.25 9.72 -23.53
C ALA A 530 -9.18 8.89 -24.27
N ALA A 531 -8.01 9.50 -24.56
CA ALA A 531 -6.89 8.80 -25.21
C ALA A 531 -6.35 7.65 -24.34
N LEU A 532 -6.25 7.85 -23.03
CA LEU A 532 -5.84 6.80 -22.10
C LEU A 532 -6.92 5.72 -21.96
N ALA A 533 -8.19 6.07 -21.95
CA ALA A 533 -9.30 5.10 -21.88
C ALA A 533 -9.35 4.21 -23.13
N ASP A 534 -9.11 4.75 -24.32
CA ASP A 534 -9.09 3.98 -25.59
C ASP A 534 -7.94 2.96 -25.61
N VAL A 535 -6.76 3.33 -25.09
CA VAL A 535 -5.62 2.41 -24.95
C VAL A 535 -5.86 1.38 -23.86
N ALA A 536 -6.46 1.78 -22.75
CA ALA A 536 -6.75 0.92 -21.61
C ALA A 536 -7.81 -0.15 -21.92
N MET A 537 -8.83 0.19 -22.70
CA MET A 537 -9.84 -0.78 -23.16
C MET A 537 -9.27 -1.86 -24.09
N LYS A 538 -8.16 -1.58 -24.77
CA LYS A 538 -7.52 -2.52 -25.72
C LYS A 538 -6.59 -3.53 -25.05
N GLN A 539 -6.13 -3.30 -23.82
CA GLN A 539 -5.22 -4.19 -23.10
C GLN A 539 -5.71 -4.41 -21.66
N PRO A 540 -6.48 -5.47 -21.42
CA PRO A 540 -6.92 -5.83 -20.08
C PRO A 540 -5.75 -6.35 -19.24
N VAL A 541 -5.86 -6.24 -17.91
CA VAL A 541 -4.93 -6.84 -16.96
C VAL A 541 -5.04 -8.37 -17.06
N THR A 542 -3.91 -9.03 -17.28
CA THR A 542 -3.81 -10.47 -17.50
C THR A 542 -3.15 -11.18 -16.31
N ALA A 543 -3.23 -12.50 -16.28
CA ALA A 543 -2.50 -13.31 -15.30
C ALA A 543 -0.98 -13.13 -15.38
N GLU A 544 -0.45 -12.78 -16.57
CA GLU A 544 0.98 -12.50 -16.76
C GLU A 544 1.41 -11.21 -16.09
N ASP A 545 0.59 -10.15 -16.13
CA ASP A 545 0.87 -8.89 -15.44
C ASP A 545 0.93 -9.10 -13.93
N VAL A 546 0.02 -9.90 -13.39
CA VAL A 546 0.03 -10.30 -11.97
C VAL A 546 1.28 -11.10 -11.63
N ALA A 547 1.65 -12.08 -12.45
CA ALA A 547 2.86 -12.88 -12.25
C ALA A 547 4.14 -12.03 -12.30
N GLU A 548 4.17 -10.96 -13.13
CA GLU A 548 5.28 -10.03 -13.21
C GLU A 548 5.45 -9.21 -11.91
N VAL A 549 4.34 -8.85 -11.26
CA VAL A 549 4.39 -8.17 -9.95
C VAL A 549 4.90 -9.12 -8.87
N VAL A 550 4.36 -10.35 -8.80
CA VAL A 550 4.85 -11.35 -7.85
C VAL A 550 6.33 -11.62 -8.05
N ALA A 551 6.78 -11.70 -9.31
CA ALA A 551 8.19 -11.85 -9.63
C ALA A 551 9.04 -10.68 -9.10
N SER A 552 8.53 -9.45 -9.17
CA SER A 552 9.24 -8.28 -8.63
C SER A 552 9.31 -8.27 -7.10
N TRP A 553 8.26 -8.74 -6.42
CA TRP A 553 8.21 -8.79 -4.95
C TRP A 553 9.06 -9.92 -4.36
N THR A 554 8.99 -11.09 -5.01
CA THR A 554 9.63 -12.30 -4.50
C THR A 554 11.02 -12.56 -5.07
N GLY A 555 11.39 -11.84 -6.15
CA GLY A 555 12.61 -12.10 -6.90
C GLY A 555 12.57 -13.37 -7.76
N ILE A 556 11.41 -14.04 -7.88
CA ILE A 556 11.24 -15.28 -8.63
C ILE A 556 10.81 -14.93 -10.04
N PRO A 557 11.49 -15.41 -11.07
CA PRO A 557 11.10 -15.15 -12.46
C PRO A 557 9.85 -15.94 -12.87
N LEU A 558 8.68 -15.57 -12.34
CA LEU A 558 7.39 -16.24 -12.59
C LEU A 558 6.85 -15.99 -14.00
N THR A 559 7.26 -14.91 -14.64
CA THR A 559 6.87 -14.55 -16.02
C THR A 559 7.44 -15.47 -17.10
N ARG A 560 8.27 -16.45 -16.72
CA ARG A 560 8.89 -17.42 -17.60
C ARG A 560 8.36 -18.85 -17.42
N LEU A 561 7.19 -19.02 -16.81
CA LEU A 561 6.51 -20.34 -16.67
C LEU A 561 5.91 -20.86 -17.99
N THR A 562 6.12 -20.14 -19.09
CA THR A 562 5.81 -20.59 -20.43
C THR A 562 6.85 -21.63 -20.92
N GLU A 563 6.69 -22.20 -22.09
CA GLU A 563 7.49 -23.27 -22.75
C GLU A 563 9.03 -23.18 -22.53
N THR A 564 9.55 -21.97 -22.26
CA THR A 564 10.98 -21.74 -22.00
C THR A 564 11.46 -22.25 -20.64
N GLU A 565 10.62 -22.34 -19.60
CA GLU A 565 11.05 -22.85 -18.28
C GLU A 565 11.12 -24.37 -18.27
N SER A 566 10.16 -25.02 -18.91
CA SER A 566 10.22 -26.46 -19.10
C SER A 566 11.50 -26.86 -19.84
N SER A 567 11.89 -26.11 -20.87
CA SER A 567 13.14 -26.37 -21.62
C SER A 567 14.40 -26.04 -20.75
N ARG A 568 14.34 -25.03 -19.89
CA ARG A 568 15.43 -24.72 -18.92
C ARG A 568 15.61 -25.83 -17.89
N LEU A 569 14.51 -26.36 -17.34
CA LEU A 569 14.55 -27.47 -16.40
C LEU A 569 15.04 -28.77 -17.05
N LEU A 570 14.72 -28.98 -18.31
CA LEU A 570 15.27 -30.13 -19.09
C LEU A 570 16.78 -29.97 -19.32
N GLN A 571 17.28 -28.74 -19.50
CA GLN A 571 18.69 -28.44 -19.70
C GLN A 571 19.45 -28.20 -18.36
N LEU A 572 18.77 -28.24 -17.21
CA LEU A 572 19.37 -27.97 -15.91
C LEU A 572 20.65 -28.77 -15.65
N GLU A 573 20.63 -30.07 -15.98
CA GLU A 573 21.76 -30.96 -15.85
C GLU A 573 22.98 -30.49 -16.66
N GLN A 574 22.79 -30.12 -17.91
CA GLN A 574 23.86 -29.61 -18.77
C GLN A 574 24.41 -28.27 -18.29
N ARG A 575 23.55 -27.42 -17.71
CA ARG A 575 23.96 -26.12 -17.16
C ARG A 575 24.76 -26.27 -15.88
N LEU A 576 24.34 -27.18 -15.00
CA LEU A 576 25.09 -27.50 -13.79
C LEU A 576 26.46 -28.10 -14.11
N HIS A 577 26.56 -28.97 -15.15
CA HIS A 577 27.82 -29.53 -15.61
C HIS A 577 28.82 -28.50 -16.15
N LYS A 578 28.36 -27.37 -16.67
CA LYS A 578 29.28 -26.27 -17.08
C LYS A 578 30.11 -25.74 -15.91
N ARG A 579 29.57 -25.81 -14.72
CA ARG A 579 30.18 -25.25 -13.51
C ARG A 579 30.76 -26.34 -12.59
N VAL A 580 30.03 -27.45 -12.45
CA VAL A 580 30.39 -28.56 -11.57
C VAL A 580 30.94 -29.70 -12.41
N ILE A 581 32.22 -29.96 -12.26
CA ILE A 581 32.95 -30.96 -13.10
C ILE A 581 33.13 -32.27 -12.30
N GLY A 582 32.96 -33.40 -12.98
CA GLY A 582 33.28 -34.71 -12.47
C GLY A 582 32.34 -35.31 -11.43
N GLN A 583 31.12 -34.77 -11.29
CA GLN A 583 30.13 -35.23 -10.31
C GLN A 583 28.80 -35.60 -10.96
N ASP A 584 28.85 -36.43 -12.03
CA ASP A 584 27.69 -36.69 -12.92
C ASP A 584 26.52 -37.30 -12.17
N GLU A 585 26.74 -38.27 -11.27
CA GLU A 585 25.68 -38.88 -10.46
C GLU A 585 24.96 -37.86 -9.58
N ALA A 586 25.73 -36.95 -8.92
CA ALA A 586 25.18 -35.95 -8.03
C ALA A 586 24.37 -34.90 -8.79
N VAL A 587 24.92 -34.38 -9.89
CA VAL A 587 24.24 -33.41 -10.74
C VAL A 587 22.96 -33.99 -11.35
N SER A 588 23.00 -35.21 -11.87
CA SER A 588 21.84 -35.87 -12.44
C SER A 588 20.74 -36.16 -11.41
N ALA A 589 21.11 -36.60 -10.20
CA ALA A 589 20.16 -36.86 -9.12
C ALA A 589 19.47 -35.60 -8.62
N VAL A 590 20.24 -34.53 -8.38
CA VAL A 590 19.69 -33.21 -8.00
C VAL A 590 18.76 -32.67 -9.08
N SER A 591 19.18 -32.73 -10.34
CA SER A 591 18.36 -32.28 -11.47
C SER A 591 17.05 -33.04 -11.60
N ARG A 592 17.05 -34.36 -11.40
CA ARG A 592 15.84 -35.21 -11.38
C ARG A 592 14.91 -34.83 -10.21
N ALA A 593 15.44 -34.64 -9.01
CA ALA A 593 14.64 -34.29 -7.84
C ALA A 593 13.97 -32.92 -8.00
N VAL A 594 14.72 -31.93 -8.49
CA VAL A 594 14.19 -30.60 -8.79
C VAL A 594 13.13 -30.64 -9.87
N ARG A 595 13.37 -31.36 -10.98
CA ARG A 595 12.36 -31.55 -12.05
C ARG A 595 11.07 -32.16 -11.49
N ARG A 596 11.18 -33.22 -10.68
CA ARG A 596 10.05 -33.89 -10.03
C ARG A 596 9.24 -32.94 -9.15
N ALA A 597 9.92 -32.11 -8.35
CA ALA A 597 9.27 -31.15 -7.47
C ALA A 597 8.56 -30.02 -8.26
N ARG A 598 9.22 -29.48 -9.29
CA ARG A 598 8.65 -28.43 -10.14
C ARG A 598 7.51 -28.90 -11.02
N ALA A 599 7.52 -30.16 -11.46
CA ALA A 599 6.43 -30.77 -12.19
C ALA A 599 5.21 -31.14 -11.31
N GLY A 600 5.23 -30.84 -10.02
CA GLY A 600 4.10 -31.08 -9.12
C GLY A 600 3.94 -32.50 -8.61
N PHE A 601 4.91 -33.41 -8.88
CA PHE A 601 4.86 -34.81 -8.43
C PHE A 601 5.40 -35.04 -7.03
N LYS A 602 5.63 -33.96 -6.26
CA LYS A 602 6.09 -34.02 -4.88
C LYS A 602 4.97 -33.70 -3.91
N ASP A 603 5.09 -34.22 -2.69
CA ASP A 603 4.22 -33.86 -1.58
C ASP A 603 4.29 -32.33 -1.33
N LYS A 604 3.11 -31.72 -1.26
CA LYS A 604 2.97 -30.26 -1.10
C LYS A 604 3.53 -29.75 0.23
N ASN A 605 3.67 -30.63 1.21
CA ASN A 605 4.11 -30.27 2.56
C ASN A 605 5.62 -30.39 2.79
N ARG A 606 6.40 -30.77 1.77
CA ARG A 606 7.85 -30.98 1.90
C ARG A 606 8.66 -29.94 1.16
N PRO A 607 9.92 -29.65 1.57
CA PRO A 607 10.85 -28.79 0.82
C PRO A 607 11.03 -29.25 -0.63
N VAL A 608 11.45 -28.37 -1.56
CA VAL A 608 11.70 -28.72 -2.97
C VAL A 608 12.62 -29.92 -3.10
N GLY A 609 13.64 -30.04 -2.25
CA GLY A 609 14.56 -31.18 -2.17
C GLY A 609 15.32 -31.16 -0.87
N SER A 610 15.58 -32.32 -0.32
CA SER A 610 16.47 -32.53 0.82
C SER A 610 17.60 -33.46 0.42
N PHE A 611 18.84 -32.98 0.45
CA PHE A 611 20.00 -33.69 -0.05
C PHE A 611 21.08 -33.78 1.02
N LEU A 612 21.70 -34.95 1.12
CA LEU A 612 22.89 -35.15 1.94
C LEU A 612 24.09 -35.39 1.01
N PHE A 613 25.03 -34.45 0.97
CA PHE A 613 26.25 -34.50 0.15
C PHE A 613 27.41 -35.02 0.96
N LEU A 614 27.91 -36.17 0.57
CA LEU A 614 28.98 -36.89 1.26
C LEU A 614 30.26 -36.90 0.43
N GLY A 615 31.39 -36.78 1.08
CA GLY A 615 32.69 -36.90 0.42
C GLY A 615 33.75 -35.99 0.96
N PRO A 616 34.99 -36.07 0.46
CA PRO A 616 36.11 -35.28 0.93
C PRO A 616 35.92 -33.78 0.71
N THR A 617 36.76 -32.99 1.33
CA THR A 617 36.73 -31.53 1.14
C THR A 617 37.22 -31.15 -0.25
N GLY A 618 36.67 -30.08 -0.83
CA GLY A 618 37.15 -29.53 -2.11
C GLY A 618 36.71 -30.27 -3.38
N VAL A 619 35.74 -31.22 -3.30
CA VAL A 619 35.25 -31.96 -4.47
C VAL A 619 34.07 -31.30 -5.19
N GLY A 620 33.60 -30.14 -4.72
CA GLY A 620 32.53 -29.38 -5.39
C GLY A 620 31.17 -29.39 -4.68
N LYS A 621 31.04 -29.92 -3.43
CA LYS A 621 29.76 -29.94 -2.67
C LYS A 621 29.12 -28.54 -2.56
N THR A 622 29.87 -27.57 -2.06
CA THR A 622 29.40 -26.18 -1.92
C THR A 622 29.19 -25.49 -3.26
N GLU A 623 29.98 -25.86 -4.29
CA GLU A 623 29.89 -25.30 -5.63
C GLU A 623 28.60 -25.75 -6.34
N LEU A 624 28.20 -27.02 -6.16
CA LEU A 624 26.90 -27.50 -6.66
C LEU A 624 25.73 -26.78 -5.99
N ALA A 625 25.82 -26.48 -4.68
CA ALA A 625 24.78 -25.71 -4.00
C ALA A 625 24.68 -24.26 -4.53
N LYS A 626 25.80 -23.61 -4.82
CA LYS A 626 25.85 -22.27 -5.45
C LYS A 626 25.27 -22.30 -6.87
N ALA A 627 25.72 -23.25 -7.68
CA ALA A 627 25.23 -23.41 -9.05
C ALA A 627 23.73 -23.68 -9.08
N LEU A 628 23.23 -24.45 -8.13
CA LEU A 628 21.81 -24.73 -7.99
C LEU A 628 21.01 -23.47 -7.60
N ALA A 629 21.53 -22.65 -6.68
CA ALA A 629 20.90 -21.38 -6.30
C ALA A 629 20.81 -20.44 -7.51
N GLN A 630 21.90 -20.32 -8.28
CA GLN A 630 21.94 -19.49 -9.50
C GLN A 630 20.95 -19.99 -10.58
N GLU A 631 20.87 -21.28 -10.82
CA GLU A 631 19.99 -21.82 -11.86
C GLU A 631 18.51 -21.82 -11.48
N LEU A 632 18.18 -22.04 -10.19
CA LEU A 632 16.79 -22.08 -9.71
C LEU A 632 16.22 -20.72 -9.38
N PHE A 633 17.03 -19.85 -8.79
CA PHE A 633 16.57 -18.57 -8.23
C PHE A 633 17.22 -17.36 -8.89
N GLY A 634 18.13 -17.56 -9.83
CA GLY A 634 18.74 -16.49 -10.63
C GLY A 634 19.87 -15.72 -9.93
N ASP A 635 20.13 -15.97 -8.65
CA ASP A 635 21.18 -15.31 -7.87
C ASP A 635 21.88 -16.31 -6.94
N GLU A 636 23.21 -16.30 -6.91
CA GLU A 636 23.99 -17.07 -5.93
C GLU A 636 23.72 -16.64 -4.48
N ARG A 637 23.32 -15.38 -4.26
CA ARG A 637 22.95 -14.85 -2.93
C ARG A 637 21.66 -15.45 -2.38
N ALA A 638 20.92 -16.20 -3.18
CA ALA A 638 19.81 -17.01 -2.71
C ALA A 638 20.26 -18.26 -1.95
N MET A 639 21.57 -18.51 -1.82
CA MET A 639 22.10 -19.56 -0.96
C MET A 639 22.39 -19.02 0.44
N LEU A 640 21.71 -19.59 1.44
CA LEU A 640 21.91 -19.35 2.87
C LEU A 640 22.83 -20.44 3.41
N ARG A 641 24.00 -20.07 3.91
CA ARG A 641 24.98 -21.02 4.43
C ARG A 641 25.08 -20.92 5.94
N PHE A 642 24.98 -22.06 6.61
CA PHE A 642 25.17 -22.24 8.04
C PHE A 642 26.26 -23.29 8.28
N ASP A 643 27.29 -22.93 9.02
CA ASP A 643 28.37 -23.85 9.40
C ASP A 643 27.99 -24.52 10.73
N MET A 644 27.74 -25.82 10.69
CA MET A 644 27.26 -26.54 11.86
C MET A 644 28.30 -26.71 12.95
N SER A 645 29.56 -26.40 12.68
CA SER A 645 30.60 -26.30 13.72
C SER A 645 30.34 -25.17 14.73
N GLU A 646 29.55 -24.17 14.36
CA GLU A 646 29.12 -23.09 15.28
C GLU A 646 27.93 -23.53 16.17
N TYR A 647 27.28 -24.67 15.88
CA TYR A 647 26.08 -25.17 16.55
C TYR A 647 26.31 -26.53 17.23
N MET A 648 27.48 -26.72 17.83
CA MET A 648 27.84 -27.95 18.51
C MET A 648 27.23 -28.04 19.93
N GLU A 649 26.91 -26.92 20.53
CA GLU A 649 26.40 -26.85 21.89
C GLU A 649 24.87 -26.61 21.92
N LYS A 650 24.22 -27.11 22.97
CA LYS A 650 22.74 -27.02 23.10
C LYS A 650 22.23 -25.57 23.07
N HIS A 651 22.92 -24.64 23.70
CA HIS A 651 22.51 -23.25 23.74
C HIS A 651 22.68 -22.53 22.38
N THR A 652 23.62 -22.98 21.54
CA THR A 652 23.80 -22.40 20.21
C THR A 652 22.70 -22.83 19.23
N THR A 653 22.06 -23.99 19.49
CA THR A 653 20.91 -24.44 18.69
C THR A 653 19.73 -23.46 18.76
N ALA A 654 19.52 -22.83 19.93
CA ALA A 654 18.49 -21.79 20.08
C ALA A 654 18.73 -20.57 19.18
N ARG A 655 19.96 -20.30 18.78
CA ARG A 655 20.25 -19.21 17.83
C ARG A 655 19.70 -19.47 16.42
N LEU A 656 19.46 -20.73 16.04
CA LEU A 656 18.87 -21.07 14.76
C LEU A 656 17.37 -20.73 14.70
N ILE A 657 16.65 -20.94 15.80
CA ILE A 657 15.19 -20.79 15.88
C ILE A 657 14.74 -19.60 16.72
N GLY A 658 15.64 -18.96 17.46
CA GLY A 658 15.34 -17.92 18.46
C GLY A 658 15.26 -18.49 19.87
N ALA A 659 15.58 -17.66 20.86
CA ALA A 659 15.50 -18.03 22.27
C ALA A 659 14.04 -18.12 22.74
N PRO A 660 13.69 -19.08 23.62
CA PRO A 660 12.35 -19.15 24.22
C PRO A 660 12.08 -17.95 25.14
N PRO A 661 10.82 -17.64 25.44
CA PRO A 661 10.44 -16.55 26.32
C PRO A 661 11.14 -16.59 27.66
N GLY A 662 11.70 -15.46 28.09
CA GLY A 662 12.40 -15.34 29.38
C GLY A 662 13.90 -15.58 29.34
N TYR A 663 14.50 -15.93 28.21
CA TYR A 663 15.93 -16.04 28.00
C TYR A 663 16.52 -14.82 27.32
N VAL A 664 17.79 -14.52 27.61
CA VAL A 664 18.54 -13.43 26.92
C VAL A 664 18.59 -13.70 25.42
N GLY A 665 18.23 -12.70 24.63
CA GLY A 665 18.14 -12.81 23.17
C GLY A 665 16.77 -13.22 22.62
N TYR A 666 15.70 -13.20 23.43
CA TYR A 666 14.33 -13.48 22.95
C TYR A 666 13.86 -12.52 21.84
N ASP A 667 14.28 -11.25 21.91
CA ASP A 667 13.94 -10.24 20.91
C ASP A 667 14.77 -10.40 19.62
N GLU A 668 15.87 -11.14 19.68
CA GLU A 668 16.66 -11.51 18.50
C GLU A 668 16.01 -12.76 17.86
N GLY A 669 15.48 -12.59 16.65
CA GLY A 669 14.90 -13.71 15.90
C GLY A 669 15.91 -14.81 15.60
N GLY A 670 15.44 -16.01 15.26
CA GLY A 670 16.33 -17.13 14.91
C GLY A 670 17.05 -16.90 13.57
N GLN A 671 18.34 -17.16 13.53
CA GLN A 671 19.17 -16.93 12.34
C GLN A 671 18.67 -17.69 11.11
N LEU A 672 18.29 -18.96 11.27
CA LEU A 672 17.76 -19.80 10.20
C LEU A 672 16.33 -19.37 9.84
N THR A 673 15.47 -19.23 10.84
CA THR A 673 14.07 -18.90 10.66
C THR A 673 13.88 -17.52 10.04
N ASP A 674 14.59 -16.49 10.51
CA ASP A 674 14.51 -15.15 9.95
C ASP A 674 15.12 -15.05 8.55
N ALA A 675 16.22 -15.78 8.28
CA ALA A 675 16.83 -15.78 6.96
C ALA A 675 15.90 -16.39 5.90
N VAL A 676 15.26 -17.52 6.23
CA VAL A 676 14.30 -18.20 5.33
C VAL A 676 13.00 -17.40 5.22
N ARG A 677 12.52 -16.80 6.29
CA ARG A 677 11.34 -15.91 6.23
C ARG A 677 11.55 -14.73 5.29
N ARG A 678 12.75 -14.13 5.31
CA ARG A 678 13.10 -13.03 4.39
C ARG A 678 13.32 -13.49 2.96
N LYS A 679 13.79 -14.74 2.77
CA LYS A 679 14.05 -15.35 1.46
C LYS A 679 13.48 -16.75 1.42
N PRO A 680 12.17 -16.93 1.20
CA PRO A 680 11.53 -18.25 1.20
C PRO A 680 12.03 -19.15 0.07
N TYR A 681 12.51 -18.54 -1.01
CA TYR A 681 13.05 -19.21 -2.18
C TYR A 681 14.57 -19.19 -2.12
N CYS A 682 15.14 -20.19 -1.46
CA CYS A 682 16.57 -20.26 -1.20
C CYS A 682 17.09 -21.69 -1.21
N VAL A 683 18.40 -21.80 -1.34
CA VAL A 683 19.14 -23.02 -1.03
C VAL A 683 19.69 -22.89 0.38
N VAL A 684 19.22 -23.67 1.31
CA VAL A 684 19.75 -23.73 2.67
C VAL A 684 20.87 -24.76 2.69
N LEU A 685 22.09 -24.32 2.85
CA LEU A 685 23.28 -25.14 2.97
C LEU A 685 23.72 -25.27 4.42
N LEU A 686 23.59 -26.45 4.98
CA LEU A 686 24.10 -26.82 6.31
C LEU A 686 25.44 -27.55 6.13
N ASP A 687 26.52 -26.83 6.38
CA ASP A 687 27.87 -27.37 6.15
C ASP A 687 28.37 -28.13 7.41
N GLU A 688 29.02 -29.26 7.21
CA GLU A 688 29.59 -30.12 8.27
C GLU A 688 28.54 -30.62 9.28
N ILE A 689 27.40 -31.13 8.78
CA ILE A 689 26.23 -31.51 9.57
C ILE A 689 26.54 -32.54 10.68
N GLU A 690 27.58 -33.36 10.52
CA GLU A 690 28.06 -34.32 11.52
C GLU A 690 28.53 -33.66 12.81
N LYS A 691 28.85 -32.36 12.80
CA LYS A 691 29.28 -31.61 13.98
C LYS A 691 28.13 -30.99 14.77
N ALA A 692 26.94 -30.96 14.19
CA ALA A 692 25.78 -30.35 14.80
C ALA A 692 25.33 -31.07 16.08
N HIS A 693 24.81 -30.28 17.03
CA HIS A 693 24.17 -30.88 18.24
C HIS A 693 22.98 -31.76 17.86
N PRO A 694 22.68 -32.84 18.57
CA PRO A 694 21.54 -33.74 18.29
C PRO A 694 20.18 -33.02 18.15
N ASP A 695 19.95 -31.91 18.83
CA ASP A 695 18.71 -31.13 18.74
C ASP A 695 18.51 -30.50 17.35
N VAL A 696 19.59 -30.19 16.61
CA VAL A 696 19.51 -29.68 15.24
C VAL A 696 18.86 -30.71 14.32
N PHE A 697 19.15 -32.00 14.49
CA PHE A 697 18.51 -33.06 13.70
C PHE A 697 17.00 -33.11 13.93
N ASN A 698 16.53 -32.84 15.16
CA ASN A 698 15.09 -32.79 15.44
C ASN A 698 14.40 -31.65 14.70
N LEU A 699 15.06 -30.48 14.59
CA LEU A 699 14.56 -29.36 13.78
C LEU A 699 14.51 -29.71 12.29
N LEU A 700 15.56 -30.36 11.80
CA LEU A 700 15.63 -30.79 10.40
C LEU A 700 14.58 -31.83 10.05
N LEU A 701 14.25 -32.74 10.97
CA LEU A 701 13.17 -33.70 10.81
C LEU A 701 11.83 -33.00 10.61
N GLN A 702 11.54 -31.98 11.42
CA GLN A 702 10.32 -31.17 11.26
C GLN A 702 10.28 -30.44 9.91
N ILE A 703 11.41 -29.85 9.47
CA ILE A 703 11.50 -29.19 8.16
C ILE A 703 11.27 -30.21 7.03
N MET A 704 11.88 -31.39 7.09
CA MET A 704 11.78 -32.40 6.01
C MET A 704 10.42 -33.08 5.96
N GLU A 705 9.68 -33.17 7.07
CA GLU A 705 8.34 -33.78 7.13
C GLU A 705 7.24 -32.82 6.82
N ASP A 706 7.18 -31.70 7.60
CA ASP A 706 6.09 -30.75 7.56
C ASP A 706 6.37 -29.53 6.67
N GLY A 707 7.61 -29.36 6.17
CA GLY A 707 8.01 -28.21 5.36
C GLY A 707 7.93 -26.89 6.10
N ARG A 708 7.86 -26.92 7.43
CA ARG A 708 7.73 -25.73 8.29
C ARG A 708 8.54 -25.88 9.57
N LEU A 709 8.89 -24.76 10.15
CA LEU A 709 9.59 -24.70 11.42
C LEU A 709 8.99 -23.58 12.29
N THR A 710 8.66 -23.86 13.53
CA THR A 710 8.16 -22.85 14.48
C THR A 710 9.34 -22.19 15.18
N ASP A 711 9.41 -20.87 15.15
CA ASP A 711 10.47 -20.11 15.84
C ASP A 711 10.22 -19.98 17.36
N GLY A 712 11.19 -19.43 18.09
CA GLY A 712 11.09 -19.23 19.53
C GLY A 712 10.00 -18.24 19.96
N GLN A 713 9.46 -17.46 19.01
CA GLN A 713 8.35 -16.51 19.22
C GLN A 713 6.99 -17.14 18.88
N GLY A 714 6.95 -18.42 18.47
CA GLY A 714 5.72 -19.12 18.09
C GLY A 714 5.28 -18.90 16.64
N ARG A 715 6.06 -18.19 15.81
CA ARG A 715 5.75 -17.95 14.41
C ARG A 715 6.19 -19.15 13.57
N THR A 716 5.36 -19.54 12.61
CA THR A 716 5.68 -20.64 11.69
C THR A 716 6.35 -20.12 10.45
N VAL A 717 7.53 -20.65 10.13
CA VAL A 717 8.33 -20.32 8.94
C VAL A 717 8.20 -21.44 7.93
N ASP A 718 7.93 -21.10 6.67
CA ASP A 718 7.69 -22.01 5.57
C ASP A 718 8.98 -22.36 4.82
N PHE A 719 9.30 -23.67 4.74
CA PHE A 719 10.45 -24.23 4.02
C PHE A 719 10.04 -24.98 2.74
N ARG A 720 8.77 -25.04 2.37
CA ARG A 720 8.27 -25.82 1.23
C ARG A 720 8.90 -25.38 -0.10
N ASN A 721 9.31 -24.14 -0.19
CA ASN A 721 9.95 -23.55 -1.37
C ASN A 721 11.48 -23.57 -1.32
N ALA A 722 12.06 -24.00 -0.21
CA ALA A 722 13.51 -24.06 -0.02
C ALA A 722 14.07 -25.42 -0.52
N VAL A 723 15.34 -25.40 -0.93
CA VAL A 723 16.15 -26.61 -1.16
C VAL A 723 17.07 -26.79 0.02
N LEU A 724 16.97 -27.90 0.71
CA LEU A 724 17.81 -28.21 1.86
C LEU A 724 19.01 -29.06 1.42
N ILE A 725 20.21 -28.56 1.61
CA ILE A 725 21.45 -29.28 1.31
C ILE A 725 22.27 -29.38 2.60
N MET A 726 22.61 -30.58 2.98
CA MET A 726 23.46 -30.89 4.11
C MET A 726 24.77 -31.48 3.59
N THR A 727 25.93 -30.97 4.02
CA THR A 727 27.22 -31.55 3.65
C THR A 727 27.85 -32.29 4.80
N SER A 728 28.53 -33.39 4.51
CA SER A 728 29.30 -34.13 5.50
C SER A 728 30.63 -34.63 4.91
N ASN A 729 31.63 -34.68 5.78
CA ASN A 729 32.90 -35.27 5.48
C ASN A 729 33.04 -36.69 6.08
N ALA A 730 32.00 -37.20 6.74
CA ALA A 730 31.94 -38.57 7.28
C ALA A 730 32.16 -39.58 6.13
N GLY A 731 32.92 -40.62 6.36
CA GLY A 731 33.29 -41.60 5.36
C GLY A 731 34.41 -41.18 4.39
N ALA A 732 34.84 -39.91 4.43
CA ALA A 732 35.89 -39.41 3.52
C ALA A 732 37.24 -40.05 3.74
N GLN A 733 37.58 -40.41 4.98
CA GLN A 733 38.85 -41.07 5.28
C GLN A 733 38.95 -42.46 4.69
N GLN A 734 37.85 -43.18 4.59
CA GLN A 734 37.84 -44.51 3.95
C GLN A 734 37.95 -44.40 2.43
N LEU A 735 37.35 -43.39 1.82
CA LEU A 735 37.54 -43.10 0.39
C LEU A 735 39.01 -42.77 0.05
N ALA A 736 39.78 -42.19 0.96
CA ALA A 736 41.18 -41.85 0.77
C ALA A 736 42.15 -43.00 1.08
N ASN A 737 41.79 -43.92 1.98
CA ASN A 737 42.70 -44.98 2.49
C ASN A 737 42.56 -46.32 1.79
N THR A 738 41.62 -46.50 0.91
CA THR A 738 41.47 -47.77 0.16
C THR A 738 42.55 -47.83 -0.92
N ARG A 739 43.74 -48.35 -0.56
CA ARG A 739 44.75 -48.79 -1.55
C ARG A 739 44.15 -49.99 -2.29
N PRO A 740 44.27 -50.10 -3.61
CA PRO A 740 43.86 -51.29 -4.35
C PRO A 740 44.72 -52.46 -3.90
N LEU A 741 44.16 -53.35 -3.11
CA LEU A 741 44.72 -54.66 -2.88
C LEU A 741 44.32 -55.58 -4.02
N GLY A 742 45.15 -55.65 -5.03
CA GLY A 742 45.25 -56.73 -5.97
C GLY A 742 44.17 -56.87 -7.04
N PHE A 743 44.60 -56.93 -8.31
CA PHE A 743 43.90 -57.29 -9.54
C PHE A 743 42.98 -56.25 -10.20
N ALA A 744 43.32 -55.92 -11.41
CA ALA A 744 42.58 -55.10 -12.36
C ALA A 744 41.11 -55.59 -12.46
N GLY A 745 40.24 -55.09 -11.62
CA GLY A 745 38.78 -55.33 -11.68
C GLY A 745 38.10 -54.00 -12.06
N ASN A 746 37.10 -54.10 -12.92
CA ASN A 746 36.25 -53.02 -13.44
C ASN A 746 36.12 -51.83 -12.52
N GLU A 747 36.57 -50.64 -12.94
CA GLU A 747 36.44 -49.33 -12.23
C GLU A 747 35.02 -49.08 -11.75
N ALA A 748 34.00 -49.50 -12.47
CA ALA A 748 32.61 -49.41 -12.09
C ALA A 748 32.23 -50.25 -10.83
N GLY A 749 32.84 -51.46 -10.69
CA GLY A 749 32.63 -52.33 -9.52
C GLY A 749 33.27 -51.76 -8.26
N GLU A 750 34.47 -51.14 -8.40
CA GLU A 750 35.16 -50.49 -7.28
C GLU A 750 34.42 -49.26 -6.80
N ARG A 751 33.86 -48.42 -7.71
CA ARG A 751 33.04 -47.25 -7.37
C ARG A 751 31.79 -47.67 -6.60
N LYS A 752 31.13 -48.76 -6.97
CA LYS A 752 29.94 -49.26 -6.30
C LYS A 752 30.25 -49.76 -4.89
N ASN A 753 31.33 -50.53 -4.70
CA ASN A 753 31.77 -50.99 -3.40
C ASN A 753 32.18 -49.87 -2.45
N ARG A 754 32.84 -48.83 -2.96
CA ARG A 754 33.17 -47.61 -2.16
C ARG A 754 31.92 -46.88 -1.69
N LYS A 755 30.91 -46.73 -2.58
CA LYS A 755 29.63 -46.13 -2.24
C LYS A 755 28.90 -46.87 -1.13
N GLU A 756 28.88 -48.21 -1.21
CA GLU A 756 28.25 -49.05 -0.21
C GLU A 756 28.95 -48.97 1.16
N GLN A 757 30.29 -48.93 1.16
CA GLN A 757 31.07 -48.70 2.40
C GLN A 757 30.81 -47.37 3.07
N VAL A 758 30.77 -46.28 2.28
CA VAL A 758 30.43 -44.94 2.80
C VAL A 758 29.03 -44.91 3.35
N LEU A 759 28.07 -45.52 2.65
CA LEU A 759 26.68 -45.60 3.12
C LEU A 759 26.53 -46.44 4.40
N ALA A 760 27.39 -47.48 4.58
CA ALA A 760 27.39 -48.28 5.79
C ALA A 760 27.96 -47.49 7.02
N GLU A 761 29.01 -46.67 6.79
CA GLU A 761 29.59 -45.82 7.86
C GLU A 761 28.62 -44.71 8.30
N ILE A 762 27.89 -44.12 7.36
CA ILE A 762 26.93 -43.07 7.64
C ILE A 762 25.79 -43.55 8.52
N LYS A 763 25.38 -44.81 8.39
CA LYS A 763 24.38 -45.42 9.31
C LYS A 763 24.85 -45.45 10.76
N ASN A 764 26.16 -45.37 11.01
CA ASN A 764 26.73 -45.32 12.35
C ASN A 764 26.82 -43.88 12.89
N VAL A 765 26.87 -42.86 11.98
CA VAL A 765 26.99 -41.45 12.35
C VAL A 765 25.61 -40.80 12.54
N PHE A 766 24.68 -41.13 11.64
CA PHE A 766 23.35 -40.51 11.62
C PHE A 766 22.26 -41.53 12.02
N ARG A 767 21.23 -41.06 12.71
CA ARG A 767 20.10 -41.90 13.10
C ARG A 767 19.36 -42.40 11.86
N PRO A 768 18.87 -43.67 11.84
CA PRO A 768 18.12 -44.23 10.71
C PRO A 768 16.89 -43.38 10.33
N GLU A 769 16.22 -42.83 11.30
CA GLU A 769 15.05 -41.97 11.17
C GLU A 769 15.37 -40.71 10.33
N PHE A 770 16.53 -40.08 10.57
CA PHE A 770 17.01 -38.94 9.80
C PHE A 770 17.33 -39.33 8.33
N LEU A 771 18.09 -40.39 8.15
CA LEU A 771 18.48 -40.86 6.81
C LEU A 771 17.28 -41.24 5.93
N ASN A 772 16.21 -41.76 6.52
CA ASN A 772 14.99 -42.13 5.80
C ASN A 772 14.15 -40.92 5.36
N ARG A 773 14.39 -39.74 5.91
CA ARG A 773 13.69 -38.50 5.57
C ARG A 773 14.41 -37.67 4.50
N VAL A 774 15.69 -37.96 4.29
CA VAL A 774 16.47 -37.32 3.20
C VAL A 774 16.02 -37.89 1.85
N ASP A 775 15.70 -37.00 0.90
CA ASP A 775 15.23 -37.44 -0.44
C ASP A 775 16.32 -38.20 -1.21
N GLU A 776 17.58 -37.72 -1.17
CA GLU A 776 18.70 -38.32 -1.87
C GLU A 776 20.02 -38.17 -1.08
N ILE A 777 20.76 -39.25 -0.97
CA ILE A 777 22.11 -39.24 -0.38
C ILE A 777 23.12 -39.38 -1.52
N LEU A 778 23.96 -38.36 -1.68
CA LEU A 778 24.85 -38.20 -2.84
C LEU A 778 26.31 -38.31 -2.40
N VAL A 779 27.04 -39.27 -2.98
CA VAL A 779 28.45 -39.46 -2.72
C VAL A 779 29.29 -38.77 -3.80
N PHE A 780 30.06 -37.77 -3.38
CA PHE A 780 30.98 -37.05 -4.24
C PHE A 780 32.30 -37.79 -4.36
N ASN A 781 32.71 -38.01 -5.58
CA ASN A 781 33.94 -38.73 -5.87
C ASN A 781 35.16 -37.78 -5.73
N SER A 782 36.34 -38.37 -5.44
CA SER A 782 37.60 -37.61 -5.51
C SER A 782 37.89 -37.20 -6.96
N LEU A 783 38.41 -36.00 -7.15
CA LEU A 783 38.71 -35.45 -8.46
C LEU A 783 39.98 -36.05 -9.04
N GLY A 784 39.93 -36.56 -10.26
CA GLY A 784 41.09 -37.00 -11.01
C GLY A 784 41.82 -35.85 -11.70
N ARG A 785 42.93 -36.19 -12.38
CA ARG A 785 43.75 -35.18 -13.08
C ARG A 785 42.98 -34.45 -14.19
N GLN A 786 42.20 -35.16 -14.97
CA GLN A 786 41.38 -34.57 -16.04
C GLN A 786 40.34 -33.58 -15.52
N GLU A 787 39.68 -33.92 -14.41
CA GLU A 787 38.69 -33.00 -13.78
C GLU A 787 39.37 -31.75 -13.19
N LEU A 788 40.57 -31.89 -12.59
CA LEU A 788 41.34 -30.78 -12.08
C LEU A 788 41.81 -29.83 -13.19
N GLU A 789 42.17 -30.37 -14.39
CA GLU A 789 42.49 -29.57 -15.58
C GLU A 789 41.30 -28.72 -16.01
N LEU A 790 40.15 -29.33 -16.14
CA LEU A 790 38.91 -28.60 -16.50
C LEU A 790 38.51 -27.54 -15.43
N ILE A 791 38.74 -27.82 -14.15
CA ILE A 791 38.49 -26.90 -13.06
C ILE A 791 39.42 -25.72 -13.14
N ALA A 792 40.72 -25.97 -13.43
CA ALA A 792 41.73 -24.91 -13.64
C ALA A 792 41.31 -23.98 -14.79
N ASP A 793 40.83 -24.54 -15.90
CA ASP A 793 40.34 -23.76 -17.04
C ASP A 793 39.08 -22.92 -16.68
N ASN A 794 38.20 -23.44 -15.86
CA ASN A 794 37.05 -22.67 -15.38
C ASN A 794 37.51 -21.51 -14.47
N MET A 795 38.43 -21.76 -13.53
CA MET A 795 38.96 -20.72 -12.66
C MET A 795 39.70 -19.63 -13.45
N LEU A 796 40.44 -20.00 -14.50
CA LEU A 796 41.08 -19.06 -15.40
C LEU A 796 40.07 -18.22 -16.20
N ARG A 797 38.96 -18.82 -16.63
CA ARG A 797 37.88 -18.05 -17.28
C ARG A 797 37.25 -17.06 -16.34
N GLU A 798 36.99 -17.44 -15.08
CA GLU A 798 36.51 -16.50 -14.05
C GLU A 798 37.48 -15.36 -13.76
N LEU A 799 38.81 -15.68 -13.73
CA LEU A 799 39.85 -14.67 -13.58
C LEU A 799 39.84 -13.71 -14.77
N ASN A 800 39.79 -14.24 -16.00
CA ASN A 800 39.73 -13.41 -17.19
C ASN A 800 38.49 -12.49 -17.23
N GLN A 801 37.31 -12.97 -16.81
CA GLN A 801 36.14 -12.13 -16.69
C GLN A 801 36.32 -10.97 -15.72
N ARG A 802 37.06 -11.17 -14.61
CA ARG A 802 37.40 -10.10 -13.68
C ARG A 802 38.41 -9.13 -14.26
N LEU A 803 39.42 -9.66 -14.98
CA LEU A 803 40.48 -8.86 -15.62
C LEU A 803 39.95 -8.02 -16.80
N THR A 804 38.93 -8.50 -17.52
CA THR A 804 38.25 -7.76 -18.60
C THR A 804 37.71 -6.41 -18.09
N GLY A 805 37.30 -6.32 -16.81
CA GLY A 805 36.91 -5.05 -16.18
C GLY A 805 38.03 -4.00 -16.15
N ASN A 806 39.27 -4.45 -16.15
CA ASN A 806 40.46 -3.61 -16.23
C ASN A 806 41.11 -3.57 -17.65
N GLY A 807 40.42 -4.17 -18.63
CA GLY A 807 40.91 -4.27 -20.01
C GLY A 807 42.04 -5.27 -20.20
N LEU A 808 42.29 -6.19 -19.28
CA LEU A 808 43.37 -7.19 -19.37
C LEU A 808 42.82 -8.58 -19.67
N SER A 809 43.62 -9.42 -20.29
CA SER A 809 43.37 -10.86 -20.45
C SER A 809 44.65 -11.66 -20.20
N ILE A 810 44.48 -12.88 -19.63
CA ILE A 810 45.61 -13.77 -19.34
C ILE A 810 45.45 -15.12 -20.02
N GLU A 811 46.53 -15.64 -20.56
CA GLU A 811 46.63 -17.00 -21.09
C GLU A 811 47.80 -17.73 -20.46
N LEU A 812 47.59 -18.97 -20.03
CA LEU A 812 48.66 -19.82 -19.51
C LEU A 812 49.18 -20.74 -20.60
N THR A 813 50.49 -20.81 -20.73
CA THR A 813 51.13 -21.81 -21.58
C THR A 813 50.95 -23.23 -21.00
N ALA A 814 51.12 -24.28 -21.85
CA ALA A 814 50.99 -25.67 -21.42
C ALA A 814 51.92 -26.03 -20.24
N PRO A 815 53.20 -25.60 -20.18
CA PRO A 815 54.07 -25.80 -19.02
C PRO A 815 53.60 -25.08 -17.77
N ALA A 816 53.04 -23.84 -17.89
CA ALA A 816 52.49 -23.10 -16.77
C ALA A 816 51.26 -23.76 -16.18
N ARG A 817 50.39 -24.31 -17.03
CA ARG A 817 49.25 -25.15 -16.60
C ARG A 817 49.70 -26.39 -15.83
N GLU A 818 50.74 -27.05 -16.33
CA GLU A 818 51.27 -28.24 -15.69
C GLU A 818 51.89 -27.94 -14.31
N LEU A 819 52.57 -26.82 -14.18
CA LEU A 819 53.07 -26.30 -12.91
C LEU A 819 51.92 -26.00 -11.94
N LEU A 820 50.86 -25.31 -12.39
CA LEU A 820 49.69 -25.01 -11.62
C LEU A 820 49.02 -26.29 -11.07
N LEU A 821 48.87 -27.28 -11.92
CA LEU A 821 48.27 -28.55 -11.55
C LEU A 821 49.16 -29.32 -10.60
N LYS A 822 50.48 -29.30 -10.76
CA LYS A 822 51.44 -29.98 -9.88
C LYS A 822 51.47 -29.43 -8.50
N GLU A 823 51.46 -28.09 -8.37
CA GLU A 823 51.41 -27.40 -7.08
C GLU A 823 50.01 -27.43 -6.47
N GLY A 824 48.96 -27.49 -7.31
CA GLY A 824 47.58 -27.47 -6.91
C GLY A 824 46.91 -28.84 -6.74
N SER A 825 47.61 -29.95 -7.04
CA SER A 825 47.01 -31.29 -6.91
C SER A 825 47.37 -31.94 -5.58
N ASP A 826 46.36 -32.14 -4.74
CA ASP A 826 46.46 -32.96 -3.55
C ASP A 826 45.23 -33.89 -3.49
N SER A 827 45.46 -35.18 -3.58
CA SER A 827 44.37 -36.19 -3.58
C SER A 827 43.49 -36.15 -2.33
N LYS A 828 43.97 -35.57 -1.24
CA LYS A 828 43.21 -35.49 0.02
C LYS A 828 42.33 -34.23 0.12
N TYR A 829 42.69 -33.15 -0.60
CA TYR A 829 42.03 -31.85 -0.42
C TYR A 829 41.30 -31.34 -1.68
N GLY A 830 41.24 -32.17 -2.73
CA GLY A 830 40.51 -31.89 -3.96
C GLY A 830 40.97 -30.64 -4.72
N ALA A 831 40.08 -29.75 -5.10
CA ALA A 831 40.40 -28.51 -5.85
C ALA A 831 40.73 -27.31 -4.94
N ARG A 832 40.69 -27.39 -3.62
CA ARG A 832 41.06 -26.28 -2.72
C ARG A 832 42.55 -25.87 -2.83
N PRO A 833 43.49 -26.81 -2.90
CA PRO A 833 44.92 -26.48 -3.17
C PRO A 833 45.11 -25.77 -4.51
N LEU A 834 44.37 -26.18 -5.55
CA LEU A 834 44.45 -25.56 -6.87
C LEU A 834 44.07 -24.08 -6.87
N ARG A 835 43.02 -23.70 -6.12
CA ARG A 835 42.63 -22.29 -5.95
C ARG A 835 43.74 -21.49 -5.23
N ARG A 836 44.42 -22.09 -4.24
CA ARG A 836 45.55 -21.46 -3.54
C ARG A 836 46.75 -21.32 -4.47
N ALA A 837 47.04 -22.34 -5.26
CA ALA A 837 48.10 -22.31 -6.24
C ALA A 837 47.85 -21.23 -7.31
N LEU A 838 46.64 -21.14 -7.82
CA LEU A 838 46.26 -20.09 -8.79
C LEU A 838 46.47 -18.69 -8.19
N ARG A 839 46.02 -18.46 -6.95
CA ARG A 839 46.25 -17.18 -6.29
C ARG A 839 47.71 -16.88 -6.16
N LYS A 840 48.49 -17.79 -5.56
CA LYS A 840 49.91 -17.59 -5.27
C LYS A 840 50.80 -17.45 -6.52
N LEU A 841 50.48 -18.26 -7.56
CA LEU A 841 51.34 -18.31 -8.76
C LEU A 841 50.89 -17.34 -9.85
N VAL A 842 49.58 -16.96 -9.88
CA VAL A 842 49.06 -16.12 -10.94
C VAL A 842 48.52 -14.79 -10.40
N GLU A 843 47.49 -14.82 -9.48
CA GLU A 843 46.80 -13.58 -9.07
C GLU A 843 47.74 -12.62 -8.32
N ASP A 844 48.47 -13.08 -7.31
CA ASP A 844 49.37 -12.22 -6.50
C ASP A 844 50.52 -11.60 -7.35
N PRO A 845 51.29 -12.39 -8.16
CA PRO A 845 52.33 -11.80 -8.98
C PRO A 845 51.82 -10.88 -10.09
N LEU A 846 50.67 -11.22 -10.67
CA LEU A 846 50.02 -10.40 -11.70
C LEU A 846 49.59 -9.05 -11.13
N SER A 847 49.05 -9.05 -9.90
CA SER A 847 48.64 -7.82 -9.21
C SER A 847 49.83 -6.92 -8.94
N ASP A 848 50.97 -7.49 -8.47
CA ASP A 848 52.20 -6.74 -8.21
C ASP A 848 52.75 -6.12 -9.48
N LEU A 849 52.77 -6.85 -10.59
CA LEU A 849 53.23 -6.36 -11.89
C LEU A 849 52.32 -5.27 -12.47
N PHE A 850 51.02 -5.42 -12.30
CA PHE A 850 50.03 -4.41 -12.72
C PHE A 850 50.21 -3.11 -11.92
N LEU A 851 50.33 -3.20 -10.60
CA LEU A 851 50.56 -2.05 -9.74
C LEU A 851 51.92 -1.39 -10.01
N ALA A 852 52.95 -2.17 -10.44
CA ALA A 852 54.24 -1.67 -10.87
C ALA A 852 54.22 -1.01 -12.26
N GLY A 853 53.04 -0.93 -12.92
CA GLY A 853 52.94 -0.30 -14.24
C GLY A 853 53.54 -1.06 -15.42
N LYS A 854 53.72 -2.38 -15.28
CA LYS A 854 54.26 -3.22 -16.35
C LYS A 854 53.21 -3.65 -17.38
N PHE A 855 51.94 -3.58 -17.04
CA PHE A 855 50.83 -3.92 -17.90
C PHE A 855 49.82 -2.78 -17.99
N TYR A 856 49.26 -2.55 -19.16
CA TYR A 856 48.33 -1.48 -19.45
C TYR A 856 46.96 -2.06 -19.92
N SER A 857 45.94 -1.27 -19.83
CA SER A 857 44.61 -1.64 -20.33
C SER A 857 44.71 -1.93 -21.83
N GLY A 858 44.26 -3.11 -22.24
CA GLY A 858 44.36 -3.63 -23.62
C GLY A 858 45.35 -4.77 -23.79
N ASP A 859 46.22 -5.01 -22.77
CA ASP A 859 47.29 -6.01 -22.90
C ASP A 859 46.73 -7.45 -22.75
N LYS A 860 47.23 -8.31 -23.61
CA LYS A 860 47.07 -9.77 -23.49
C LYS A 860 48.32 -10.33 -22.85
N ILE A 861 48.17 -10.91 -21.66
CA ILE A 861 49.27 -11.40 -20.84
C ILE A 861 49.44 -12.89 -21.03
N ILE A 862 50.66 -13.34 -21.31
CA ILE A 862 51.03 -14.75 -21.37
C ILE A 862 51.80 -15.09 -20.11
N ALA A 863 51.38 -16.15 -19.41
CA ALA A 863 52.10 -16.68 -18.25
C ALA A 863 52.86 -17.94 -18.66
N GLU A 864 54.17 -17.95 -18.47
CA GLU A 864 55.09 -19.06 -18.71
C GLU A 864 55.66 -19.63 -17.43
N ALA A 865 55.99 -20.92 -17.41
CA ALA A 865 56.63 -21.56 -16.28
C ALA A 865 58.15 -21.33 -16.30
N ALA A 866 58.71 -20.75 -15.25
CA ALA A 866 60.13 -20.58 -15.02
C ALA A 866 60.47 -21.09 -13.62
N ASP A 867 61.25 -22.16 -13.49
CA ASP A 867 61.83 -22.72 -12.23
C ASP A 867 60.91 -22.62 -10.99
N LYS A 868 59.71 -23.22 -11.04
CA LYS A 868 58.66 -23.19 -9.98
C LYS A 868 57.97 -21.83 -9.74
N LYS A 869 58.17 -20.85 -10.60
CA LYS A 869 57.46 -19.58 -10.63
C LYS A 869 56.82 -19.38 -11.99
N MET A 870 55.95 -18.38 -12.11
CA MET A 870 55.42 -17.96 -13.39
C MET A 870 56.00 -16.59 -13.75
N ASP A 871 56.45 -16.48 -14.98
CA ASP A 871 56.86 -15.23 -15.61
C ASP A 871 55.75 -14.72 -16.52
N PHE A 872 55.52 -13.41 -16.52
CA PHE A 872 54.42 -12.77 -17.21
C PHE A 872 54.98 -11.79 -18.25
N HIS A 873 54.55 -11.89 -19.47
CA HIS A 873 54.89 -10.98 -20.54
C HIS A 873 53.71 -10.67 -21.44
N THR A 874 53.76 -9.57 -22.14
CA THR A 874 52.69 -9.21 -23.11
C THR A 874 52.83 -10.00 -24.39
N ALA A 875 51.70 -10.48 -24.93
CA ALA A 875 51.64 -11.06 -26.28
C ALA A 875 51.81 -9.91 -27.28
N ILE A 876 53.02 -9.77 -27.84
CA ILE A 876 53.20 -8.89 -28.97
C ILE A 876 52.68 -9.65 -30.21
N GLU A 877 51.53 -9.31 -30.68
CA GLU A 877 51.05 -9.71 -32.00
C GLU A 877 51.96 -9.04 -33.06
N GLY A 878 52.74 -9.87 -33.74
CA GLY A 878 53.60 -9.63 -34.88
C GLY A 878 53.46 -8.31 -35.64
N ALA A 879 54.15 -7.26 -35.19
CA ALA A 879 54.53 -6.12 -36.01
C ALA A 879 55.87 -5.61 -35.48
N GLN A 880 56.96 -5.96 -36.17
CA GLN A 880 58.23 -5.21 -36.14
C GLN A 880 57.91 -3.77 -36.54
N PHE A 881 57.75 -2.90 -35.60
CA PHE A 881 57.90 -1.47 -35.78
C PHE A 881 59.32 -1.10 -35.35
N LEU A 882 60.19 -1.06 -36.37
CA LEU A 882 61.42 -0.27 -36.31
C LEU A 882 61.05 1.20 -36.16
N LEU A 883 61.00 1.71 -34.95
CA LEU A 883 61.06 3.14 -34.69
C LEU A 883 62.54 3.55 -34.63
N GLU A 884 63.10 3.91 -35.79
CA GLU A 884 64.29 4.82 -35.85
C GLU A 884 63.82 6.16 -35.28
N LEU A 885 64.38 6.50 -34.11
CA LEU A 885 64.29 7.84 -33.58
C LEU A 885 65.32 8.71 -34.37
N PRO A 886 64.97 9.86 -34.94
CA PRO A 886 65.89 10.83 -35.42
C PRO A 886 66.49 11.54 -34.19
N VAL A 887 67.84 11.37 -34.07
CA VAL A 887 68.70 12.23 -33.26
C VAL A 887 68.75 13.60 -33.88
N THR A 888 68.26 14.62 -33.15
CA THR A 888 68.66 16.01 -33.41
C THR A 888 69.21 16.62 -32.12
N ASP A 889 70.50 16.92 -32.22
CA ASP A 889 71.24 17.71 -31.28
C ASP A 889 70.85 19.16 -31.24
N GLU A 890 71.37 19.84 -30.17
CA GLU A 890 71.55 21.28 -29.93
C GLU A 890 70.31 22.07 -29.45
N GLN A 891 70.37 22.86 -28.45
CA GLN A 891 71.35 23.69 -27.77
C GLN A 891 70.71 24.24 -26.45
N THR A 892 71.55 24.17 -25.43
CA THR A 892 71.80 25.13 -24.36
C THR A 892 71.08 26.49 -24.37
N ALA A 893 70.51 26.89 -23.25
CA ALA A 893 70.76 28.12 -22.44
C ALA A 893 69.63 28.29 -21.40
N ALA A 894 69.88 28.13 -20.16
CA ALA A 894 70.24 29.07 -19.11
C ALA A 894 69.16 30.09 -18.70
N VAL A 895 69.13 30.25 -17.37
CA VAL A 895 68.70 31.40 -16.54
C VAL A 895 67.31 31.33 -15.92
N SER A 896 67.27 30.89 -14.71
CA SER A 896 67.17 31.59 -13.41
C SER A 896 65.84 32.08 -12.94
N SER A 897 65.61 31.75 -11.66
CA SER A 897 64.85 32.51 -10.63
C SER A 897 63.30 32.64 -10.82
N GLY A 898 62.55 32.21 -9.94
CA GLY A 898 62.44 32.46 -8.55
C GLY A 898 60.98 32.61 -8.17
N LYS A 899 60.69 32.18 -6.96
CA LYS A 899 59.55 32.57 -6.11
C LYS A 899 58.20 31.81 -6.22
N GLU A 900 58.00 31.02 -5.19
CA GLU A 900 56.72 30.86 -4.51
C GLU A 900 56.06 32.23 -4.15
N PRO A 901 54.80 32.35 -3.98
CA PRO A 901 54.25 32.11 -2.66
C PRO A 901 52.84 31.44 -2.59
N GLN A 902 52.66 30.64 -1.58
CA GLN A 902 51.69 30.52 -0.50
C GLN A 902 50.29 31.23 -0.56
N HIS A 903 49.34 30.49 -0.03
CA HIS A 903 48.03 30.83 0.58
C HIS A 903 46.88 31.12 -0.38
N GLY A 904 45.72 30.61 -0.09
CA GLY A 904 44.94 30.33 1.09
C GLY A 904 43.59 29.76 0.77
N GLN A 905 43.11 29.13 1.77
CA GLN A 905 41.76 28.66 2.06
C GLN A 905 40.61 29.53 1.48
N ASN A 906 39.62 28.84 0.86
CA ASN A 906 38.27 28.75 1.44
C ASN A 906 37.50 27.63 0.77
#